data_089fbd7369c1520e027773af5d710780
#
_entry.id   089fbd7369c1520e027773af5d710780
#
_cell.length_a   1.000
_cell.length_b   1.000
_cell.length_c   1.000
_cell.angle_alpha   90.00
_cell.angle_beta   90.00
_cell.angle_gamma   90.00
#
_symmetry.space_group_name_H-M   'P 1'
#
loop_
_entity.id
_entity.type
_entity.pdbx_description
1 polymer ?
#
loop_
_entity_poly.entity_id
_entity_poly.type
_entity_poly.pdbx_seq_one_letter_code
_entity_poly.pdbx_strand_id
1 'polypeptide(L)'
;MTWPFENDTSVIVKKLAKRNVSSNRIFCFFNVLTIALAISLIVGISLFQQGSKISEQKILNQMQQATIGGLTAEQIEVLKKEPDLEDIVPYKHSDSFLMDGIKFEAVYMPTGFGIIKSYELVSGTCPEQYNEIVIDKNVQLELGYQLNIGDTITLPTAGSKTEDFIITGFTDNVETGTFYFYVSPAYAEQGVLLSDIPYSALIRVNGATEMGLIDFENTVYRLALSQDISRNQLYFNSKFCSSLISGSGMGGVLLATLFIAFSSGIVIYSVFYLSVSNQVSQIGQLKTIGMTEKQIKRMIRKEGYRFCLFGIPAGITVGIIFAYLLEPNGITIINAIATSIFAIILGIIIVQISVYKPAQIASNISPIEATKYVGNDPELKESRVRNRKNHIRLSPYSLAVLSEKQNRKKHNLTIASLAIGGILFMVGATFISSWNPDSFARMGNLEDGEYYITINHNTLVNPKPYGISEYQVDTPFSQELMEELQQIPEVKEIYATERTAAIIEYHNEQLEIPIIPITPDNQEEILKTLPVDWTYETLVEQDAMVILGTSVQKEVYHTCPSIGEKVTLRWFDGAEHSIDILIAGTSEKSMNEGFYLPKETIEKLWGDMDLTASLTLSVPEYEKVGKSVESKLNNILSRHPDLVMETLQEVKASSANTIHNTSVQVYGVSAFVIMFSIFNLTNTLISRISTRRKEFGILESIGMTKKQLKKMLLHESVLLIIPCLIITVVAGTLMGYLLVRILSANGLTYFQYAFPFIPLLIYGVCLIITPIIISAICLKIQCRNSLVERIKMAD
;
A
#
# COMPACT_ATOMS: atom_id res chain seq x y z
N MET A 1 62.47 -3.70 25.60
CA MET A 1 63.17 -3.61 24.32
C MET A 1 62.12 -3.54 23.21
N THR A 2 61.86 -2.38 22.66
CA THR A 2 61.00 -2.19 21.48
C THR A 2 61.91 -2.35 20.27
N TRP A 3 61.65 -3.38 19.45
CA TRP A 3 62.29 -3.56 18.14
C TRP A 3 61.93 -2.42 17.22
N PRO A 4 62.88 -1.74 16.57
CA PRO A 4 62.67 -0.53 15.82
C PRO A 4 62.06 -0.77 14.40
N PHE A 5 61.69 -1.98 14.04
CA PHE A 5 61.06 -2.27 12.75
C PHE A 5 59.64 -2.70 13.00
N GLU A 6 58.70 -1.94 12.52
CA GLU A 6 57.30 -2.39 12.34
C GLU A 6 57.31 -3.56 11.34
N ASN A 7 57.37 -4.80 11.87
CA ASN A 7 57.15 -5.98 11.05
C ASN A 7 55.72 -5.89 10.50
N ASP A 8 55.54 -5.73 9.19
CA ASP A 8 54.25 -5.79 8.55
C ASP A 8 53.64 -7.18 8.66
N THR A 9 52.94 -7.39 9.77
CA THR A 9 52.26 -8.65 10.08
C THR A 9 50.91 -8.76 9.32
N SER A 10 50.61 -7.81 8.45
CA SER A 10 49.30 -7.74 7.72
C SER A 10 49.08 -8.98 6.84
N VAL A 11 50.13 -9.51 6.23
CA VAL A 11 50.10 -10.74 5.39
C VAL A 11 49.78 -11.98 6.24
N ILE A 12 50.39 -12.09 7.41
CA ILE A 12 50.17 -13.21 8.33
C ILE A 12 48.75 -13.19 8.86
N VAL A 13 48.26 -12.03 9.31
CA VAL A 13 46.88 -11.83 9.78
C VAL A 13 45.88 -12.16 8.64
N LYS A 14 46.15 -11.78 7.39
CA LYS A 14 45.34 -12.13 6.23
C LYS A 14 45.29 -13.65 5.95
N LYS A 15 46.46 -14.32 6.10
CA LYS A 15 46.60 -15.76 5.92
C LYS A 15 45.88 -16.54 7.02
N LEU A 16 45.99 -16.09 8.28
CA LEU A 16 45.27 -16.68 9.41
C LEU A 16 43.76 -16.52 9.28
N ALA A 17 43.26 -15.33 8.97
CA ALA A 17 41.84 -15.10 8.70
C ALA A 17 41.32 -15.98 7.55
N LYS A 18 42.11 -16.22 6.49
CA LYS A 18 41.78 -17.16 5.39
C LYS A 18 41.66 -18.61 5.88
N ARG A 19 42.59 -19.06 6.65
CA ARG A 19 42.63 -20.44 7.15
C ARG A 19 41.51 -20.72 8.15
N ASN A 20 41.21 -19.76 9.04
CA ASN A 20 40.11 -19.85 10.00
C ASN A 20 38.74 -19.98 9.30
N VAL A 21 38.51 -19.15 8.30
CA VAL A 21 37.31 -19.22 7.46
C VAL A 21 37.20 -20.58 6.76
N SER A 22 38.30 -21.14 6.21
CA SER A 22 38.27 -22.43 5.48
C SER A 22 38.19 -23.67 6.40
N SER A 23 38.65 -23.57 7.63
CA SER A 23 38.61 -24.63 8.62
C SER A 23 37.21 -24.88 9.17
N ASN A 24 36.41 -23.83 9.35
CA ASN A 24 35.07 -23.90 9.97
C ASN A 24 33.95 -23.70 8.93
N ARG A 25 33.84 -24.59 7.93
CA ARG A 25 32.92 -24.46 6.78
C ARG A 25 31.47 -24.24 7.17
N ILE A 26 30.93 -24.99 8.14
CA ILE A 26 29.54 -24.86 8.58
C ILE A 26 29.28 -23.45 9.15
N PHE A 27 30.21 -22.98 9.92
CA PHE A 27 30.13 -21.68 10.57
C PHE A 27 30.19 -20.53 9.56
N CYS A 28 31.09 -20.64 8.59
CA CYS A 28 31.21 -19.70 7.48
C CYS A 28 29.94 -19.64 6.65
N PHE A 29 29.36 -20.80 6.33
CA PHE A 29 28.11 -20.87 5.60
C PHE A 29 27.00 -20.09 6.28
N PHE A 30 26.81 -20.26 7.60
CA PHE A 30 25.76 -19.55 8.32
C PHE A 30 26.01 -18.05 8.46
N ASN A 31 27.28 -17.61 8.63
CA ASN A 31 27.60 -16.19 8.63
C ASN A 31 27.32 -15.54 7.26
N VAL A 32 27.75 -16.18 6.17
CA VAL A 32 27.48 -15.74 4.80
C VAL A 32 25.97 -15.72 4.53
N LEU A 33 25.25 -16.78 4.91
CA LEU A 33 23.80 -16.87 4.75
C LEU A 33 23.06 -15.77 5.52
N THR A 34 23.47 -15.48 6.77
CA THR A 34 22.86 -14.42 7.57
C THR A 34 23.07 -13.05 6.94
N ILE A 35 24.27 -12.77 6.43
CA ILE A 35 24.54 -11.53 5.68
C ILE A 35 23.72 -11.49 4.39
N ALA A 36 23.68 -12.59 3.65
CA ALA A 36 22.91 -12.68 2.41
C ALA A 36 21.41 -12.40 2.65
N LEU A 37 20.82 -13.00 3.68
CA LEU A 37 19.42 -12.79 4.03
C LEU A 37 19.15 -11.35 4.52
N ALA A 38 20.06 -10.79 5.30
CA ALA A 38 19.93 -9.40 5.76
C ALA A 38 19.99 -8.41 4.58
N ILE A 39 20.93 -8.62 3.67
CA ILE A 39 21.07 -7.79 2.45
C ILE A 39 19.88 -8.03 1.50
N SER A 40 19.41 -9.27 1.35
CA SER A 40 18.26 -9.55 0.50
C SER A 40 16.97 -8.88 1.00
N LEU A 41 16.79 -8.77 2.31
CA LEU A 41 15.67 -8.04 2.90
C LEU A 41 15.77 -6.53 2.59
N ILE A 42 16.96 -5.93 2.76
CA ILE A 42 17.19 -4.51 2.46
C ILE A 42 16.97 -4.23 0.96
N VAL A 43 17.61 -5.01 0.08
CA VAL A 43 17.50 -4.85 -1.37
C VAL A 43 16.08 -5.13 -1.85
N GLY A 44 15.48 -6.25 -1.39
CA GLY A 44 14.15 -6.66 -1.81
C GLY A 44 13.08 -5.63 -1.49
N ILE A 45 13.05 -5.14 -0.26
CA ILE A 45 12.05 -4.13 0.15
C ILE A 45 12.33 -2.77 -0.50
N SER A 46 13.60 -2.35 -0.56
CA SER A 46 13.95 -1.07 -1.21
C SER A 46 13.63 -1.06 -2.71
N LEU A 47 13.94 -2.15 -3.43
CA LEU A 47 13.60 -2.28 -4.85
C LEU A 47 12.11 -2.43 -5.08
N PHE A 48 11.40 -3.16 -4.22
CA PHE A 48 9.96 -3.29 -4.29
C PHE A 48 9.28 -1.91 -4.15
N GLN A 49 9.65 -1.13 -3.14
CA GLN A 49 9.08 0.21 -2.93
C GLN A 49 9.39 1.18 -4.08
N GLN A 50 10.62 1.16 -4.60
CA GLN A 50 10.98 1.95 -5.78
C GLN A 50 10.27 1.44 -7.03
N GLY A 51 10.18 0.12 -7.18
CA GLY A 51 9.52 -0.54 -8.29
C GLY A 51 8.01 -0.22 -8.34
N SER A 52 7.32 -0.24 -7.21
CA SER A 52 5.92 0.14 -7.11
C SER A 52 5.70 1.58 -7.58
N LYS A 53 6.55 2.52 -7.17
CA LYS A 53 6.50 3.91 -7.66
C LYS A 53 6.75 4.04 -9.16
N ILE A 54 7.74 3.30 -9.68
CA ILE A 54 8.04 3.32 -11.13
C ILE A 54 6.90 2.70 -11.93
N SER A 55 6.29 1.63 -11.43
CA SER A 55 5.12 1.00 -12.05
C SER A 55 3.94 1.97 -12.08
N GLU A 56 3.67 2.64 -10.97
CA GLU A 56 2.66 3.69 -10.87
C GLU A 56 2.93 4.84 -11.86
N GLN A 57 4.15 5.35 -11.90
CA GLN A 57 4.54 6.38 -12.87
C GLN A 57 4.40 5.93 -14.32
N LYS A 58 4.70 4.65 -14.63
CA LYS A 58 4.47 4.12 -15.98
C LYS A 58 2.99 4.12 -16.35
N ILE A 59 2.11 3.79 -15.41
CA ILE A 59 0.66 3.86 -15.60
C ILE A 59 0.25 5.32 -15.84
N LEU A 60 0.67 6.23 -14.97
CA LEU A 60 0.39 7.67 -15.11
C LEU A 60 0.92 8.25 -16.42
N ASN A 61 2.06 7.77 -16.92
CA ASN A 61 2.62 8.21 -18.20
C ASN A 61 1.85 7.69 -19.41
N GLN A 62 0.92 6.76 -19.26
CA GLN A 62 0.07 6.22 -20.33
C GLN A 62 -1.40 6.63 -20.19
N MET A 63 -1.76 7.32 -19.12
CA MET A 63 -3.10 7.84 -18.88
C MET A 63 -3.20 9.30 -19.33
N GLN A 64 -4.43 9.73 -19.57
CA GLN A 64 -4.71 11.15 -19.72
C GLN A 64 -4.37 11.91 -18.44
N GLN A 65 -3.95 13.14 -18.59
CA GLN A 65 -3.67 14.04 -17.47
C GLN A 65 -4.87 14.94 -17.16
N ALA A 66 -5.59 15.32 -18.22
CA ALA A 66 -6.87 16.02 -18.12
C ALA A 66 -7.77 15.62 -19.29
N THR A 67 -9.04 15.99 -19.20
CA THR A 67 -10.05 15.83 -20.25
C THR A 67 -10.71 17.18 -20.51
N ILE A 68 -10.88 17.53 -21.75
CA ILE A 68 -11.61 18.72 -22.20
C ILE A 68 -12.91 18.22 -22.86
N GLY A 69 -14.08 18.60 -22.34
CA GLY A 69 -15.38 18.24 -22.88
C GLY A 69 -15.97 19.31 -23.80
N GLY A 70 -17.06 18.96 -24.51
CA GLY A 70 -17.85 19.91 -25.28
C GLY A 70 -17.19 20.44 -26.57
N LEU A 71 -16.25 19.70 -27.14
CA LEU A 71 -15.47 20.10 -28.30
C LEU A 71 -16.17 19.77 -29.63
N THR A 72 -16.01 20.64 -30.61
CA THR A 72 -16.30 20.35 -32.00
C THR A 72 -15.12 19.67 -32.70
N ALA A 73 -15.36 19.01 -33.82
CA ALA A 73 -14.28 18.39 -34.59
C ALA A 73 -13.23 19.43 -35.08
N GLU A 74 -13.65 20.67 -35.37
CA GLU A 74 -12.74 21.76 -35.77
C GLU A 74 -11.81 22.19 -34.60
N GLN A 75 -12.35 22.33 -33.40
CA GLN A 75 -11.58 22.66 -32.20
C GLN A 75 -10.52 21.58 -31.88
N ILE A 76 -10.87 20.31 -32.07
CA ILE A 76 -9.90 19.20 -31.90
C ILE A 76 -8.75 19.33 -32.90
N GLU A 77 -9.01 19.68 -34.14
CA GLU A 77 -7.95 19.87 -35.16
C GLU A 77 -7.06 21.09 -34.87
N VAL A 78 -7.58 22.09 -34.15
CA VAL A 78 -6.79 23.22 -33.66
C VAL A 78 -5.91 22.77 -32.47
N LEU A 79 -6.52 22.09 -31.48
CA LEU A 79 -5.78 21.61 -30.31
C LEU A 79 -4.67 20.62 -30.65
N LYS A 80 -4.83 19.77 -31.66
CA LYS A 80 -3.77 18.87 -32.17
C LYS A 80 -2.49 19.60 -32.62
N LYS A 81 -2.57 20.88 -32.93
CA LYS A 81 -1.43 21.71 -33.38
C LYS A 81 -0.79 22.51 -32.25
N GLU A 82 -1.36 22.48 -31.07
CA GLU A 82 -0.85 23.22 -29.91
C GLU A 82 0.46 22.61 -29.41
N PRO A 83 1.55 23.42 -29.30
CA PRO A 83 2.86 22.91 -28.91
C PRO A 83 2.93 22.48 -27.45
N ASP A 84 2.00 22.95 -26.63
CA ASP A 84 1.93 22.61 -25.20
C ASP A 84 1.31 21.22 -24.96
N LEU A 85 0.71 20.59 -25.98
CA LEU A 85 0.16 19.24 -25.89
C LEU A 85 1.18 18.19 -26.36
N GLU A 86 1.37 17.16 -25.53
CA GLU A 86 2.17 15.98 -25.84
C GLU A 86 1.33 14.95 -26.62
N ASP A 87 0.04 14.81 -26.26
CA ASP A 87 -0.89 13.90 -26.89
C ASP A 87 -2.34 14.37 -26.72
N ILE A 88 -3.20 14.07 -27.69
CA ILE A 88 -4.62 14.35 -27.66
C ILE A 88 -5.40 13.22 -28.33
N VAL A 89 -6.36 12.62 -27.62
CA VAL A 89 -7.22 11.56 -28.13
C VAL A 89 -8.66 12.00 -28.04
N PRO A 90 -9.33 12.29 -29.18
CA PRO A 90 -10.74 12.60 -29.18
C PRO A 90 -11.56 11.35 -28.89
N TYR A 91 -12.61 11.48 -28.09
CA TYR A 91 -13.55 10.40 -27.84
C TYR A 91 -14.97 10.93 -27.68
N LYS A 92 -15.96 10.04 -27.88
CA LYS A 92 -17.36 10.26 -27.51
C LYS A 92 -17.84 9.08 -26.72
N HIS A 93 -18.74 9.29 -25.77
CA HIS A 93 -19.44 8.19 -25.11
C HIS A 93 -20.90 8.55 -24.89
N SER A 94 -21.76 7.54 -25.01
CA SER A 94 -23.20 7.69 -24.76
C SER A 94 -23.48 7.70 -23.26
N ASP A 95 -24.69 8.09 -22.90
CA ASP A 95 -25.26 7.71 -21.62
C ASP A 95 -25.38 6.20 -21.50
N SER A 96 -25.37 5.69 -20.28
CA SER A 96 -25.53 4.25 -20.04
C SER A 96 -26.99 3.83 -20.24
N PHE A 97 -27.19 2.66 -20.85
CA PHE A 97 -28.50 2.04 -21.01
C PHE A 97 -28.47 0.58 -20.54
N LEU A 98 -29.66 0.05 -20.21
CA LEU A 98 -29.80 -1.30 -19.66
C LEU A 98 -30.34 -2.25 -20.75
N MET A 99 -29.69 -3.42 -20.88
CA MET A 99 -30.20 -4.56 -21.64
C MET A 99 -30.08 -5.83 -20.75
N ASP A 100 -31.23 -6.49 -20.54
CA ASP A 100 -31.29 -7.69 -19.68
C ASP A 100 -30.71 -7.50 -18.26
N GLY A 101 -30.78 -6.27 -17.72
CA GLY A 101 -30.21 -5.91 -16.41
C GLY A 101 -28.70 -5.62 -16.44
N ILE A 102 -28.09 -5.64 -17.61
CA ILE A 102 -26.68 -5.33 -17.84
C ILE A 102 -26.57 -3.91 -18.37
N LYS A 103 -25.65 -3.14 -17.82
CA LYS A 103 -25.41 -1.75 -18.16
C LYS A 103 -24.40 -1.64 -19.29
N PHE A 104 -24.78 -0.94 -20.36
CA PHE A 104 -23.95 -0.73 -21.54
C PHE A 104 -23.73 0.75 -21.84
N GLU A 105 -22.58 1.07 -22.43
CA GLU A 105 -22.25 2.38 -22.98
C GLU A 105 -21.58 2.25 -24.35
N ALA A 106 -22.00 3.08 -25.30
CA ALA A 106 -21.36 3.19 -26.62
C ALA A 106 -20.18 4.16 -26.53
N VAL A 107 -19.02 3.74 -26.96
CA VAL A 107 -17.80 4.54 -26.91
C VAL A 107 -17.14 4.61 -28.28
N TYR A 108 -16.87 5.81 -28.74
CA TYR A 108 -15.95 6.03 -29.85
C TYR A 108 -14.60 6.51 -29.32
N MET A 109 -13.55 5.80 -29.64
CA MET A 109 -12.19 6.19 -29.34
C MET A 109 -11.26 5.67 -30.45
N PRO A 110 -10.46 6.52 -31.10
CA PRO A 110 -9.51 6.07 -32.10
C PRO A 110 -8.44 5.17 -31.48
N THR A 111 -8.07 4.13 -32.22
CA THR A 111 -7.06 3.15 -31.79
C THR A 111 -5.71 3.41 -32.45
N GLY A 112 -4.64 3.14 -31.71
CA GLY A 112 -3.31 2.88 -32.27
C GLY A 112 -2.35 4.05 -32.45
N PHE A 113 -2.68 5.28 -32.07
CA PHE A 113 -1.79 6.43 -32.26
C PHE A 113 -1.81 7.37 -31.05
N GLY A 114 -0.89 7.16 -30.12
CA GLY A 114 -0.69 8.09 -29.01
C GLY A 114 -0.05 7.44 -27.79
N ILE A 115 0.32 8.30 -26.84
CA ILE A 115 0.83 7.88 -25.52
C ILE A 115 -0.34 7.42 -24.66
N ILE A 116 -1.50 8.05 -24.81
CA ILE A 116 -2.72 7.69 -24.11
C ILE A 116 -3.21 6.35 -24.68
N LYS A 117 -3.23 5.33 -23.84
CA LYS A 117 -3.76 4.03 -24.23
C LYS A 117 -5.29 4.11 -24.40
N SER A 118 -5.74 3.79 -25.59
CA SER A 118 -7.12 3.42 -25.87
C SER A 118 -7.39 1.98 -25.37
N TYR A 119 -8.51 1.38 -25.76
CA TYR A 119 -8.77 -0.03 -25.45
C TYR A 119 -7.79 -0.97 -26.17
N GLU A 120 -7.43 -2.08 -25.52
CA GLU A 120 -6.57 -3.14 -26.08
C GLU A 120 -7.44 -4.28 -26.63
N LEU A 121 -7.25 -4.62 -27.90
CA LEU A 121 -7.90 -5.78 -28.51
C LEU A 121 -7.24 -7.07 -28.03
N VAL A 122 -8.06 -7.97 -27.46
CA VAL A 122 -7.65 -9.35 -27.18
C VAL A 122 -7.69 -10.20 -28.44
N SER A 123 -8.69 -9.95 -29.30
CA SER A 123 -8.86 -10.66 -30.58
C SER A 123 -9.69 -9.83 -31.55
N GLY A 124 -9.50 -10.05 -32.85
CA GLY A 124 -10.25 -9.39 -33.92
C GLY A 124 -9.60 -8.13 -34.46
N THR A 125 -10.41 -7.24 -35.01
CA THR A 125 -10.02 -5.97 -35.62
C THR A 125 -10.87 -4.83 -35.10
N CYS A 126 -10.35 -3.59 -35.20
CA CYS A 126 -11.12 -2.40 -34.83
C CYS A 126 -12.32 -2.20 -35.80
N PRO A 127 -13.41 -1.58 -35.33
CA PRO A 127 -14.59 -1.34 -36.15
C PRO A 127 -14.32 -0.21 -37.14
N GLU A 128 -14.60 -0.46 -38.43
CA GLU A 128 -14.43 0.52 -39.51
C GLU A 128 -15.78 0.92 -40.12
N GLN A 129 -16.71 -0.04 -40.25
CA GLN A 129 -18.03 0.21 -40.84
C GLN A 129 -19.06 0.64 -39.79
N TYR A 130 -20.12 1.29 -40.21
CA TYR A 130 -21.14 1.87 -39.33
C TYR A 130 -21.70 0.88 -38.30
N ASN A 131 -21.95 -0.34 -38.70
CA ASN A 131 -22.57 -1.38 -37.87
C ASN A 131 -21.56 -2.34 -37.21
N GLU A 132 -20.29 -2.01 -37.20
CA GLU A 132 -19.25 -2.81 -36.59
C GLU A 132 -18.96 -2.33 -35.17
N ILE A 133 -18.76 -3.30 -34.25
CA ILE A 133 -18.38 -3.02 -32.86
C ILE A 133 -17.30 -3.96 -32.34
N VAL A 134 -16.59 -3.48 -31.36
CA VAL A 134 -15.73 -4.26 -30.46
C VAL A 134 -16.39 -4.26 -29.09
N ILE A 135 -16.52 -5.41 -28.45
CA ILE A 135 -17.20 -5.57 -27.15
C ILE A 135 -16.31 -6.25 -26.13
N ASP A 136 -16.58 -6.04 -24.84
CA ASP A 136 -15.86 -6.73 -23.79
C ASP A 136 -16.19 -8.23 -23.77
N LYS A 137 -15.18 -9.10 -23.73
CA LYS A 137 -15.37 -10.56 -23.71
C LYS A 137 -16.15 -11.06 -22.48
N ASN A 138 -16.10 -10.31 -21.35
CA ASN A 138 -16.74 -10.68 -20.10
C ASN A 138 -18.26 -10.53 -20.16
N VAL A 139 -18.80 -9.77 -21.09
CA VAL A 139 -20.23 -9.69 -21.38
C VAL A 139 -20.87 -11.06 -21.61
N GLN A 140 -20.12 -12.01 -22.19
CA GLN A 140 -20.60 -13.38 -22.44
C GLN A 140 -20.96 -14.12 -21.16
N LEU A 141 -20.27 -13.83 -20.04
CA LEU A 141 -20.55 -14.45 -18.74
C LEU A 141 -21.87 -13.95 -18.15
N GLU A 142 -22.18 -12.68 -18.34
CA GLU A 142 -23.42 -12.07 -17.84
C GLU A 142 -24.61 -12.40 -18.73
N LEU A 143 -24.43 -12.39 -20.06
CA LEU A 143 -25.49 -12.77 -21.01
C LEU A 143 -25.81 -14.27 -21.02
N GLY A 144 -24.90 -15.12 -20.51
CA GLY A 144 -25.11 -16.56 -20.40
C GLY A 144 -24.97 -17.33 -21.72
N TYR A 145 -24.51 -16.71 -22.80
CA TYR A 145 -24.24 -17.35 -24.10
C TYR A 145 -22.94 -16.87 -24.72
N GLN A 146 -22.34 -17.69 -25.57
CA GLN A 146 -21.07 -17.37 -26.23
C GLN A 146 -21.31 -16.50 -27.48
N LEU A 147 -20.47 -15.48 -27.61
CA LEU A 147 -20.38 -14.60 -28.77
C LEU A 147 -19.07 -14.85 -29.51
N ASN A 148 -19.09 -14.81 -30.85
CA ASN A 148 -17.93 -14.97 -31.70
C ASN A 148 -17.76 -13.77 -32.63
N ILE A 149 -16.54 -13.58 -33.14
CA ILE A 149 -16.31 -12.58 -34.19
C ILE A 149 -17.15 -12.93 -35.43
N GLY A 150 -17.91 -11.95 -35.91
CA GLY A 150 -18.87 -12.09 -37.03
C GLY A 150 -20.30 -12.34 -36.56
N ASP A 151 -20.55 -12.61 -35.28
CA ASP A 151 -21.92 -12.69 -34.76
C ASP A 151 -22.56 -11.30 -34.72
N THR A 152 -23.90 -11.30 -34.84
CA THR A 152 -24.70 -10.08 -34.75
C THR A 152 -25.32 -9.99 -33.35
N ILE A 153 -25.17 -8.83 -32.70
CA ILE A 153 -25.84 -8.51 -31.44
C ILE A 153 -26.79 -7.33 -31.67
N THR A 154 -27.99 -7.43 -31.15
CA THR A 154 -29.00 -6.36 -31.20
C THR A 154 -28.94 -5.57 -29.91
N LEU A 155 -28.59 -4.31 -29.98
CA LEU A 155 -28.46 -3.40 -28.82
C LEU A 155 -29.59 -2.37 -28.84
N PRO A 156 -30.16 -2.01 -27.67
CA PRO A 156 -31.14 -0.94 -27.59
C PRO A 156 -30.45 0.41 -27.85
N THR A 157 -31.22 1.28 -28.51
CA THR A 157 -30.83 2.67 -28.78
C THR A 157 -31.91 3.62 -28.23
N ALA A 158 -31.69 4.92 -28.32
CA ALA A 158 -32.60 5.92 -27.78
C ALA A 158 -34.06 5.70 -28.25
N GLY A 159 -35.01 5.79 -27.31
CA GLY A 159 -36.46 5.76 -27.67
C GLY A 159 -37.04 4.38 -27.99
N SER A 160 -36.61 3.29 -27.36
CA SER A 160 -37.09 1.92 -27.56
C SER A 160 -36.81 1.34 -28.97
N LYS A 161 -35.86 1.91 -29.69
CA LYS A 161 -35.36 1.35 -30.95
C LYS A 161 -34.19 0.42 -30.65
N THR A 162 -33.93 -0.50 -31.56
CA THR A 162 -32.80 -1.41 -31.51
C THR A 162 -32.01 -1.33 -32.80
N GLU A 163 -30.70 -1.49 -32.71
CA GLU A 163 -29.81 -1.58 -33.87
C GLU A 163 -29.01 -2.86 -33.83
N ASP A 164 -28.74 -3.42 -35.01
CA ASP A 164 -27.95 -4.65 -35.14
C ASP A 164 -26.50 -4.32 -35.42
N PHE A 165 -25.61 -4.86 -34.59
CA PHE A 165 -24.18 -4.66 -34.72
C PHE A 165 -23.44 -5.99 -34.93
N ILE A 166 -22.43 -5.96 -35.78
CA ILE A 166 -21.52 -7.08 -36.04
C ILE A 166 -20.29 -6.97 -35.15
N ILE A 167 -20.02 -8.02 -34.41
CA ILE A 167 -18.85 -8.08 -33.52
C ILE A 167 -17.61 -8.32 -34.39
N THR A 168 -16.67 -7.35 -34.41
CA THR A 168 -15.39 -7.46 -35.14
C THR A 168 -14.23 -7.80 -34.24
N GLY A 169 -14.37 -7.63 -32.92
CA GLY A 169 -13.30 -7.94 -31.95
C GLY A 169 -13.77 -7.95 -30.51
N PHE A 170 -12.87 -8.38 -29.66
CA PHE A 170 -13.08 -8.41 -28.19
C PHE A 170 -11.99 -7.65 -27.46
N THR A 171 -12.39 -6.93 -26.41
CA THR A 171 -11.51 -6.35 -25.38
C THR A 171 -11.54 -7.18 -24.08
N ASP A 172 -10.67 -6.85 -23.16
CA ASP A 172 -10.66 -7.37 -21.78
C ASP A 172 -10.59 -6.18 -20.82
N ASN A 173 -11.68 -5.45 -20.72
CA ASN A 173 -11.80 -4.36 -19.77
C ASN A 173 -12.25 -4.93 -18.41
N VAL A 174 -11.49 -4.63 -17.38
CA VAL A 174 -11.72 -5.17 -16.01
C VAL A 174 -12.68 -4.27 -15.21
N GLU A 175 -13.32 -3.28 -15.83
CA GLU A 175 -14.30 -2.46 -15.13
C GLU A 175 -15.58 -3.27 -14.88
N THR A 176 -16.01 -3.28 -13.64
CA THR A 176 -17.16 -4.05 -13.19
C THR A 176 -18.40 -3.16 -13.17
N GLY A 177 -19.51 -3.66 -13.71
CA GLY A 177 -20.82 -3.03 -13.65
C GLY A 177 -21.28 -2.38 -14.96
N THR A 178 -20.39 -1.82 -15.78
CA THR A 178 -20.74 -1.24 -17.09
C THR A 178 -19.89 -1.87 -18.18
N PHE A 179 -20.53 -2.33 -19.24
CA PHE A 179 -19.84 -2.89 -20.41
C PHE A 179 -19.78 -1.89 -21.53
N TYR A 180 -18.56 -1.65 -22.01
CA TYR A 180 -18.33 -0.74 -23.15
C TYR A 180 -18.36 -1.51 -24.46
N PHE A 181 -19.05 -0.95 -25.45
CA PHE A 181 -18.87 -1.37 -26.82
C PHE A 181 -18.31 -0.22 -27.65
N TYR A 182 -17.23 -0.52 -28.32
CA TYR A 182 -16.49 0.46 -29.11
C TYR A 182 -16.99 0.45 -30.54
N VAL A 183 -17.35 1.63 -31.00
CA VAL A 183 -17.97 1.83 -32.30
C VAL A 183 -17.02 2.45 -33.33
N SER A 184 -17.36 2.36 -34.60
CA SER A 184 -16.61 2.95 -35.71
C SER A 184 -16.67 4.48 -35.72
N PRO A 185 -15.73 5.16 -36.43
CA PRO A 185 -15.81 6.59 -36.69
C PRO A 185 -17.12 6.99 -37.42
N ALA A 186 -17.62 6.15 -38.34
CA ALA A 186 -18.86 6.40 -39.05
C ALA A 186 -20.08 6.42 -38.11
N TYR A 187 -20.12 5.52 -37.12
CA TYR A 187 -21.16 5.52 -36.11
C TYR A 187 -21.06 6.72 -35.17
N ALA A 188 -19.85 7.13 -34.78
CA ALA A 188 -19.65 8.31 -33.94
C ALA A 188 -20.20 9.61 -34.56
N GLU A 189 -20.24 9.70 -35.88
CA GLU A 189 -20.77 10.86 -36.59
C GLU A 189 -22.28 10.77 -36.92
N GLN A 190 -22.79 9.56 -37.15
CA GLN A 190 -24.14 9.35 -37.74
C GLN A 190 -25.02 8.46 -36.85
N GLY A 191 -24.46 7.77 -35.87
CA GLY A 191 -25.18 6.83 -34.99
C GLY A 191 -26.08 7.54 -33.99
N VAL A 192 -27.25 6.93 -33.76
CA VAL A 192 -28.31 7.51 -32.90
C VAL A 192 -27.82 7.78 -31.47
N LEU A 193 -26.88 7.01 -30.99
CA LEU A 193 -26.34 7.17 -29.61
C LEU A 193 -25.27 8.25 -29.48
N LEU A 194 -24.57 8.64 -30.58
CA LEU A 194 -23.39 9.50 -30.50
C LEU A 194 -23.41 10.73 -31.40
N SER A 195 -24.35 10.83 -32.40
CA SER A 195 -24.36 11.94 -33.36
C SER A 195 -24.51 13.30 -32.70
N ASP A 196 -25.40 13.40 -31.72
CA ASP A 196 -25.71 14.66 -31.05
C ASP A 196 -24.76 14.98 -29.88
N ILE A 197 -23.88 14.04 -29.52
CA ILE A 197 -22.92 14.20 -28.44
C ILE A 197 -21.67 14.92 -28.92
N PRO A 198 -21.23 16.01 -28.26
CA PRO A 198 -19.99 16.69 -28.59
C PRO A 198 -18.79 15.78 -28.32
N TYR A 199 -17.67 16.08 -28.95
CA TYR A 199 -16.44 15.40 -28.65
C TYR A 199 -15.90 15.82 -27.28
N SER A 200 -15.28 14.86 -26.60
CA SER A 200 -14.34 15.13 -25.51
C SER A 200 -12.92 14.77 -25.96
N ALA A 201 -11.92 15.40 -25.40
CA ALA A 201 -10.53 15.13 -25.70
C ALA A 201 -9.76 14.75 -24.45
N LEU A 202 -9.21 13.55 -24.44
CA LEU A 202 -8.21 13.14 -23.46
C LEU A 202 -6.88 13.80 -23.84
N ILE A 203 -6.28 14.57 -22.92
CA ILE A 203 -5.08 15.33 -23.21
C ILE A 203 -3.91 14.98 -22.30
N ARG A 204 -2.71 15.16 -22.84
CA ARG A 204 -1.45 15.18 -22.11
C ARG A 204 -0.70 16.45 -22.42
N VAL A 205 -0.27 17.13 -21.38
CA VAL A 205 0.50 18.38 -21.47
C VAL A 205 2.00 18.06 -21.51
N ASN A 206 2.71 18.74 -22.39
CA ASN A 206 4.14 18.53 -22.58
C ASN A 206 4.93 18.98 -21.33
N GLY A 207 5.77 18.09 -20.80
CA GLY A 207 6.56 18.37 -19.60
C GLY A 207 5.76 18.46 -18.28
N ALA A 208 4.47 18.07 -18.25
CA ALA A 208 3.59 18.18 -17.07
C ALA A 208 4.15 17.49 -15.80
N THR A 209 4.93 16.42 -15.95
CA THR A 209 5.56 15.71 -14.81
C THR A 209 6.64 16.54 -14.09
N GLU A 210 7.15 17.58 -14.72
CA GLU A 210 8.15 18.51 -14.15
C GLU A 210 7.52 19.80 -13.65
N MET A 211 6.22 20.01 -13.93
CA MET A 211 5.45 21.19 -13.51
C MET A 211 4.94 21.01 -12.07
N GLY A 212 4.71 22.13 -11.39
CA GLY A 212 3.85 22.14 -10.21
C GLY A 212 2.38 21.95 -10.61
N LEU A 213 1.52 21.52 -9.67
CA LEU A 213 0.07 21.36 -9.94
C LEU A 213 -0.53 22.62 -10.55
N ILE A 214 -0.24 23.77 -9.95
CA ILE A 214 -0.72 25.09 -10.37
C ILE A 214 -0.35 25.41 -11.82
N ASP A 215 0.92 25.19 -12.19
CA ASP A 215 1.39 25.49 -13.55
C ASP A 215 0.75 24.54 -14.58
N PHE A 216 0.55 23.29 -14.20
CA PHE A 216 -0.14 22.30 -15.02
C PHE A 216 -1.59 22.69 -15.27
N GLU A 217 -2.36 23.01 -14.22
CA GLU A 217 -3.75 23.43 -14.33
C GLU A 217 -3.90 24.71 -15.14
N ASN A 218 -3.08 25.72 -14.89
CA ASN A 218 -3.08 26.97 -15.66
C ASN A 218 -2.79 26.73 -17.15
N THR A 219 -1.96 25.75 -17.48
CA THR A 219 -1.71 25.39 -18.89
C THR A 219 -2.95 24.77 -19.52
N VAL A 220 -3.64 23.86 -18.82
CA VAL A 220 -4.89 23.26 -19.31
C VAL A 220 -5.99 24.32 -19.44
N TYR A 221 -6.15 25.22 -18.46
CA TYR A 221 -7.11 26.33 -18.53
C TYR A 221 -6.86 27.24 -19.72
N ARG A 222 -5.61 27.61 -19.97
CA ARG A 222 -5.24 28.44 -21.13
C ARG A 222 -5.59 27.75 -22.46
N LEU A 223 -5.35 26.45 -22.57
CA LEU A 223 -5.73 25.65 -23.75
C LEU A 223 -7.24 25.64 -23.96
N ALA A 224 -8.01 25.44 -22.90
CA ALA A 224 -9.46 25.44 -22.98
C ALA A 224 -10.01 26.83 -23.36
N LEU A 225 -9.55 27.88 -22.70
CA LEU A 225 -9.95 29.27 -22.99
C LEU A 225 -9.63 29.68 -24.42
N SER A 226 -8.55 29.18 -25.01
CA SER A 226 -8.22 29.45 -26.44
C SER A 226 -9.26 28.89 -27.41
N GLN A 227 -10.12 27.97 -26.94
CA GLN A 227 -11.21 27.34 -27.70
C GLN A 227 -12.61 27.78 -27.20
N ASP A 228 -12.70 28.83 -26.41
CA ASP A 228 -13.94 29.31 -25.75
C ASP A 228 -14.61 28.23 -24.86
N ILE A 229 -13.83 27.28 -24.31
CA ILE A 229 -14.30 26.24 -23.41
C ILE A 229 -14.26 26.73 -21.97
N SER A 230 -15.37 26.56 -21.26
CA SER A 230 -15.47 26.93 -19.84
C SER A 230 -14.74 25.96 -18.91
N ARG A 231 -14.40 26.44 -17.71
CA ARG A 231 -13.74 25.60 -16.71
C ARG A 231 -14.54 24.34 -16.33
N ASN A 232 -15.85 24.41 -16.35
CA ASN A 232 -16.77 23.33 -15.98
C ASN A 232 -16.69 22.11 -16.93
N GLN A 233 -16.08 22.30 -18.09
CA GLN A 233 -15.88 21.27 -19.09
C GLN A 233 -14.49 20.63 -19.00
N LEU A 234 -13.75 20.95 -17.93
CA LEU A 234 -12.41 20.42 -17.69
C LEU A 234 -12.41 19.42 -16.52
N TYR A 235 -11.83 18.27 -16.75
CA TYR A 235 -11.68 17.21 -15.76
C TYR A 235 -10.21 16.85 -15.62
N PHE A 236 -9.71 17.03 -14.40
CA PHE A 236 -8.34 16.67 -14.08
C PHE A 236 -8.26 15.25 -13.57
N ASN A 237 -7.28 14.50 -14.05
CA ASN A 237 -7.03 13.17 -13.52
C ASN A 237 -6.51 13.27 -12.08
N SER A 238 -7.35 12.87 -11.12
CA SER A 238 -7.03 12.97 -9.69
C SER A 238 -5.76 12.21 -9.29
N LYS A 239 -5.48 11.06 -9.92
CA LYS A 239 -4.24 10.29 -9.68
C LYS A 239 -3.01 11.05 -10.16
N PHE A 240 -3.10 11.67 -11.35
CA PHE A 240 -2.01 12.48 -11.90
C PHE A 240 -1.79 13.74 -11.05
N CYS A 241 -2.83 14.49 -10.74
CA CYS A 241 -2.75 15.68 -9.87
C CYS A 241 -2.19 15.35 -8.49
N SER A 242 -2.65 14.27 -7.87
CA SER A 242 -2.09 13.79 -6.58
C SER A 242 -0.61 13.45 -6.67
N SER A 243 -0.12 12.98 -7.84
CA SER A 243 1.30 12.70 -8.04
C SER A 243 2.16 13.98 -8.09
N LEU A 244 1.60 15.09 -8.55
CA LEU A 244 2.26 16.41 -8.60
C LEU A 244 2.33 17.05 -7.19
N ILE A 245 1.30 16.86 -6.35
CA ILE A 245 1.25 17.34 -4.96
C ILE A 245 2.13 16.48 -4.05
N SER A 246 2.12 15.18 -4.27
CA SER A 246 2.85 14.22 -3.43
C SER A 246 4.35 14.42 -3.57
N GLY A 247 4.86 15.44 -2.93
CA GLY A 247 6.28 15.56 -2.63
C GLY A 247 6.76 14.23 -2.04
N SER A 248 7.62 13.59 -2.78
CA SER A 248 8.27 12.31 -2.51
C SER A 248 8.01 11.73 -1.11
N GLY A 249 7.19 10.70 -0.99
CA GLY A 249 7.09 9.86 0.22
C GLY A 249 8.44 9.16 0.56
N MET A 250 9.57 9.80 0.16
CA MET A 250 10.95 9.36 0.39
C MET A 250 11.27 9.23 1.88
N GLY A 251 10.64 10.05 2.73
CA GLY A 251 10.86 9.99 4.17
C GLY A 251 10.40 8.68 4.79
N GLY A 252 9.22 8.19 4.43
CA GLY A 252 8.69 6.90 4.91
C GLY A 252 9.53 5.72 4.43
N VAL A 253 9.94 5.72 3.16
CA VAL A 253 10.83 4.70 2.58
C VAL A 253 12.18 4.66 3.28
N LEU A 254 12.77 5.82 3.52
CA LEU A 254 14.05 5.94 4.21
C LEU A 254 13.96 5.46 5.66
N LEU A 255 12.91 5.82 6.38
CA LEU A 255 12.67 5.35 7.75
C LEU A 255 12.49 3.82 7.81
N ALA A 256 11.70 3.24 6.91
CA ALA A 256 11.52 1.80 6.82
C ALA A 256 12.84 1.08 6.51
N THR A 257 13.62 1.58 5.55
CA THR A 257 14.93 1.03 5.20
C THR A 257 15.91 1.11 6.37
N LEU A 258 15.97 2.22 7.10
CA LEU A 258 16.81 2.37 8.30
C LEU A 258 16.39 1.42 9.41
N PHE A 259 15.09 1.21 9.62
CA PHE A 259 14.59 0.27 10.62
C PHE A 259 14.95 -1.18 10.27
N ILE A 260 14.85 -1.56 8.99
CA ILE A 260 15.27 -2.88 8.49
C ILE A 260 16.78 -3.05 8.62
N ALA A 261 17.57 -2.01 8.29
CA ALA A 261 19.02 -2.02 8.45
C ALA A 261 19.45 -2.20 9.91
N PHE A 262 18.79 -1.51 10.84
CA PHE A 262 19.01 -1.65 12.28
C PHE A 262 18.67 -3.06 12.76
N SER A 263 17.52 -3.59 12.37
CA SER A 263 17.05 -4.94 12.66
C SER A 263 18.05 -6.00 12.18
N SER A 264 18.48 -5.87 10.91
CA SER A 264 19.49 -6.74 10.29
C SER A 264 20.84 -6.65 11.03
N GLY A 265 21.23 -5.46 11.46
CA GLY A 265 22.45 -5.23 12.26
C GLY A 265 22.47 -6.02 13.58
N ILE A 266 21.33 -6.07 14.29
CA ILE A 266 21.19 -6.84 15.52
C ILE A 266 21.33 -8.34 15.26
N VAL A 267 20.72 -8.83 14.16
CA VAL A 267 20.84 -10.26 13.78
C VAL A 267 22.29 -10.62 13.44
N ILE A 268 22.94 -9.81 12.59
CA ILE A 268 24.34 -10.01 12.22
C ILE A 268 25.24 -9.95 13.46
N TYR A 269 25.02 -8.96 14.35
CA TYR A 269 25.74 -8.87 15.62
C TYR A 269 25.55 -10.14 16.48
N SER A 270 24.33 -10.66 16.59
CA SER A 270 24.02 -11.88 17.34
C SER A 270 24.82 -13.07 16.83
N VAL A 271 24.86 -13.25 15.51
CA VAL A 271 25.56 -14.36 14.87
C VAL A 271 27.08 -14.23 15.01
N PHE A 272 27.64 -13.03 14.81
CA PHE A 272 29.07 -12.77 15.04
C PHE A 272 29.48 -12.91 16.49
N TYR A 273 28.64 -12.48 17.42
CA TYR A 273 28.89 -12.64 18.85
C TYR A 273 28.99 -14.14 19.22
N LEU A 274 28.08 -14.96 18.71
CA LEU A 274 28.14 -16.44 18.88
C LEU A 274 29.38 -17.02 18.20
N SER A 275 29.70 -16.57 16.99
CA SER A 275 30.86 -16.98 16.21
C SER A 275 32.16 -16.77 16.96
N VAL A 276 32.40 -15.54 17.34
CA VAL A 276 33.62 -15.14 18.01
C VAL A 276 33.73 -15.78 19.41
N SER A 277 32.61 -15.87 20.14
CA SER A 277 32.58 -16.56 21.45
C SER A 277 33.01 -18.02 21.39
N ASN A 278 32.71 -18.69 20.25
CA ASN A 278 33.12 -20.09 20.05
C ASN A 278 34.60 -20.25 19.67
N GLN A 279 35.22 -19.20 19.19
CA GLN A 279 36.64 -19.19 18.79
C GLN A 279 37.59 -18.67 19.90
N VAL A 280 37.06 -18.31 21.08
CA VAL A 280 37.83 -17.71 22.17
C VAL A 280 39.02 -18.61 22.60
N SER A 281 38.83 -19.93 22.68
CA SER A 281 39.93 -20.86 23.00
C SER A 281 41.05 -20.81 21.98
N GLN A 282 40.73 -20.83 20.66
CA GLN A 282 41.71 -20.71 19.58
C GLN A 282 42.42 -19.35 19.60
N ILE A 283 41.69 -18.27 19.90
CA ILE A 283 42.23 -16.92 20.05
C ILE A 283 43.18 -16.87 21.23
N GLY A 284 42.86 -17.57 22.33
CA GLY A 284 43.75 -17.71 23.50
C GLY A 284 45.07 -18.40 23.13
N GLN A 285 45.03 -19.48 22.36
CA GLN A 285 46.23 -20.14 21.84
C GLN A 285 47.07 -19.20 20.96
N LEU A 286 46.43 -18.37 20.10
CA LEU A 286 47.15 -17.38 19.30
C LEU A 286 47.81 -16.32 20.13
N LYS A 287 47.20 -15.94 21.28
CA LYS A 287 47.81 -15.01 22.25
C LYS A 287 49.02 -15.64 22.99
N THR A 288 48.99 -16.92 23.29
CA THR A 288 50.12 -17.59 23.89
C THR A 288 51.34 -17.61 22.94
N ILE A 289 51.15 -17.61 21.66
CA ILE A 289 52.18 -17.53 20.61
C ILE A 289 52.63 -16.06 20.36
N GLY A 290 52.06 -15.09 21.03
CA GLY A 290 52.49 -13.68 21.00
C GLY A 290 51.63 -12.75 20.11
N MET A 291 50.45 -13.15 19.70
CA MET A 291 49.53 -12.31 18.94
C MET A 291 48.98 -11.16 19.81
N THR A 292 49.09 -9.91 19.30
CA THR A 292 48.61 -8.73 20.00
C THR A 292 47.11 -8.53 19.85
N GLU A 293 46.50 -7.76 20.78
CA GLU A 293 45.08 -7.40 20.70
C GLU A 293 44.71 -6.72 19.38
N LYS A 294 45.56 -5.79 18.89
CA LYS A 294 45.37 -5.11 17.63
C LYS A 294 45.33 -6.08 16.42
N GLN A 295 46.20 -7.10 16.44
CA GLN A 295 46.25 -8.13 15.39
C GLN A 295 45.01 -9.03 15.43
N ILE A 296 44.49 -9.39 16.60
CA ILE A 296 43.27 -10.18 16.77
C ILE A 296 42.03 -9.38 16.25
N LYS A 297 41.88 -8.13 16.68
CA LYS A 297 40.82 -7.24 16.17
C LYS A 297 40.86 -7.12 14.64
N ARG A 298 42.06 -6.96 14.09
CA ARG A 298 42.28 -6.87 12.63
C ARG A 298 41.96 -8.20 11.93
N MET A 299 42.26 -9.35 12.56
CA MET A 299 41.94 -10.67 12.01
C MET A 299 40.41 -10.88 11.92
N ILE A 300 39.68 -10.62 12.99
CA ILE A 300 38.22 -10.81 13.03
C ILE A 300 37.50 -9.83 12.07
N ARG A 301 37.97 -8.58 11.97
CA ARG A 301 37.46 -7.64 10.95
C ARG A 301 37.69 -8.12 9.53
N LYS A 302 38.85 -8.70 9.22
CA LYS A 302 39.14 -9.28 7.90
C LYS A 302 38.28 -10.52 7.60
N GLU A 303 37.88 -11.29 8.60
CA GLU A 303 36.89 -12.37 8.45
C GLU A 303 35.52 -11.78 8.06
N GLY A 304 35.08 -10.72 8.75
CA GLY A 304 33.86 -9.98 8.41
C GLY A 304 33.83 -9.53 6.95
N TYR A 305 34.91 -8.93 6.44
CA TYR A 305 35.00 -8.52 5.03
C TYR A 305 34.92 -9.72 4.06
N ARG A 306 35.43 -10.88 4.44
CA ARG A 306 35.32 -12.09 3.62
C ARG A 306 33.90 -12.64 3.55
N PHE A 307 33.19 -12.59 4.67
CA PHE A 307 31.77 -12.97 4.68
C PHE A 307 30.93 -12.01 3.85
N CYS A 308 31.27 -10.71 3.85
CA CYS A 308 30.66 -9.71 2.97
C CYS A 308 30.88 -10.05 1.48
N LEU A 309 32.10 -10.49 1.11
CA LEU A 309 32.46 -10.80 -0.29
C LEU A 309 31.54 -11.85 -0.93
N PHE A 310 31.04 -12.82 -0.15
CA PHE A 310 30.12 -13.84 -0.63
C PHE A 310 28.67 -13.55 -0.25
N GLY A 311 28.43 -13.00 0.94
CA GLY A 311 27.08 -12.76 1.46
C GLY A 311 26.36 -11.62 0.77
N ILE A 312 27.06 -10.52 0.48
CA ILE A 312 26.43 -9.35 -0.16
C ILE A 312 25.98 -9.67 -1.59
N PRO A 313 26.82 -10.24 -2.50
CA PRO A 313 26.36 -10.57 -3.84
C PRO A 313 25.20 -11.58 -3.83
N ALA A 314 25.26 -12.61 -3.00
CA ALA A 314 24.16 -13.56 -2.86
C ALA A 314 22.87 -12.90 -2.36
N GLY A 315 22.97 -11.98 -1.40
CA GLY A 315 21.84 -11.24 -0.88
C GLY A 315 21.22 -10.28 -1.91
N ILE A 316 22.05 -9.59 -2.68
CA ILE A 316 21.59 -8.72 -3.78
C ILE A 316 20.80 -9.56 -4.81
N THR A 317 21.35 -10.69 -5.24
CA THR A 317 20.69 -11.57 -6.22
C THR A 317 19.33 -12.04 -5.72
N VAL A 318 19.25 -12.54 -4.49
CA VAL A 318 17.99 -13.00 -3.89
C VAL A 318 17.01 -11.82 -3.71
N GLY A 319 17.49 -10.65 -3.28
CA GLY A 319 16.67 -9.46 -3.11
C GLY A 319 16.07 -8.94 -4.43
N ILE A 320 16.86 -8.95 -5.51
CA ILE A 320 16.38 -8.56 -6.85
C ILE A 320 15.32 -9.55 -7.34
N ILE A 321 15.56 -10.86 -7.22
CA ILE A 321 14.59 -11.90 -7.61
C ILE A 321 13.29 -11.72 -6.84
N PHE A 322 13.36 -11.51 -5.54
CA PHE A 322 12.20 -11.30 -4.70
C PHE A 322 11.39 -10.06 -5.11
N ALA A 323 12.05 -8.91 -5.31
CA ALA A 323 11.40 -7.69 -5.76
C ALA A 323 10.76 -7.85 -7.14
N TYR A 324 11.44 -8.55 -8.07
CA TYR A 324 10.92 -8.84 -9.40
C TYR A 324 9.67 -9.73 -9.38
N LEU A 325 9.59 -10.70 -8.46
CA LEU A 325 8.41 -11.55 -8.31
C LEU A 325 7.18 -10.77 -7.79
N LEU A 326 7.40 -9.73 -6.99
CA LEU A 326 6.31 -8.90 -6.47
C LEU A 326 5.91 -7.76 -7.42
N GLU A 327 6.86 -7.18 -8.14
CA GLU A 327 6.64 -6.01 -8.99
C GLU A 327 7.51 -6.08 -10.26
N PRO A 328 7.14 -6.92 -11.25
CA PRO A 328 7.95 -7.14 -12.45
C PRO A 328 8.14 -5.87 -13.29
N ASN A 329 7.10 -5.04 -13.38
CA ASN A 329 7.05 -3.86 -14.24
C ASN A 329 7.82 -2.66 -13.69
N GLY A 330 8.12 -2.65 -12.39
CA GLY A 330 8.79 -1.55 -11.71
C GLY A 330 10.31 -1.66 -11.62
N ILE A 331 10.90 -2.81 -11.99
CA ILE A 331 12.34 -3.01 -11.87
C ILE A 331 13.06 -2.61 -13.15
N THR A 332 13.90 -1.57 -13.04
CA THR A 332 14.78 -1.11 -14.09
C THR A 332 16.23 -1.45 -13.76
N ILE A 333 17.09 -1.54 -14.78
CA ILE A 333 18.53 -1.78 -14.59
C ILE A 333 19.15 -0.68 -13.70
N ILE A 334 18.71 0.56 -13.87
CA ILE A 334 19.26 1.72 -13.16
C ILE A 334 18.94 1.64 -11.67
N ASN A 335 17.67 1.39 -11.29
CA ASN A 335 17.32 1.31 -9.87
C ASN A 335 17.93 0.07 -9.21
N ALA A 336 18.05 -1.07 -9.93
CA ALA A 336 18.71 -2.26 -9.44
C ALA A 336 20.20 -2.02 -9.15
N ILE A 337 20.92 -1.32 -10.03
CA ILE A 337 22.33 -0.95 -9.83
C ILE A 337 22.47 0.03 -8.67
N ALA A 338 21.67 1.10 -8.63
CA ALA A 338 21.72 2.11 -7.57
C ALA A 338 21.48 1.50 -6.19
N THR A 339 20.42 0.69 -6.07
CA THR A 339 20.09 0.00 -4.81
C THR A 339 21.16 -1.03 -4.43
N SER A 340 21.78 -1.71 -5.42
CA SER A 340 22.89 -2.65 -5.16
C SER A 340 24.12 -1.94 -4.61
N ILE A 341 24.50 -0.80 -5.18
CA ILE A 341 25.63 0.03 -4.69
C ILE A 341 25.35 0.50 -3.25
N PHE A 342 24.15 1.02 -3.01
CA PHE A 342 23.72 1.44 -1.67
C PHE A 342 23.78 0.26 -0.67
N ALA A 343 23.27 -0.91 -1.04
CA ALA A 343 23.27 -2.11 -0.21
C ALA A 343 24.69 -2.65 0.08
N ILE A 344 25.62 -2.55 -0.89
CA ILE A 344 27.03 -2.90 -0.68
C ILE A 344 27.64 -2.01 0.41
N ILE A 345 27.48 -0.69 0.29
CA ILE A 345 28.04 0.28 1.24
C ILE A 345 27.43 0.04 2.63
N LEU A 346 26.10 0.03 2.71
CA LEU A 346 25.36 -0.15 3.94
C LEU A 346 25.67 -1.51 4.59
N GLY A 347 25.71 -2.57 3.81
CA GLY A 347 26.02 -3.93 4.27
C GLY A 347 27.41 -4.05 4.87
N ILE A 348 28.43 -3.45 4.23
CA ILE A 348 29.79 -3.40 4.77
C ILE A 348 29.79 -2.63 6.11
N ILE A 349 29.12 -1.50 6.18
CA ILE A 349 29.03 -0.68 7.40
C ILE A 349 28.36 -1.47 8.52
N ILE A 350 27.20 -2.08 8.27
CA ILE A 350 26.45 -2.87 9.26
C ILE A 350 27.31 -4.02 9.77
N VAL A 351 27.97 -4.77 8.89
CA VAL A 351 28.82 -5.89 9.28
C VAL A 351 30.01 -5.41 10.12
N GLN A 352 30.68 -4.32 9.74
CA GLN A 352 31.84 -3.81 10.50
C GLN A 352 31.45 -3.28 11.88
N ILE A 353 30.30 -2.60 12.01
CA ILE A 353 29.75 -2.17 13.30
C ILE A 353 29.39 -3.41 14.15
N SER A 354 28.72 -4.39 13.55
CA SER A 354 28.30 -5.62 14.25
C SER A 354 29.48 -6.47 14.73
N VAL A 355 30.58 -6.48 14.01
CA VAL A 355 31.80 -7.23 14.36
C VAL A 355 32.66 -6.51 15.40
N TYR A 356 32.52 -5.19 15.56
CA TYR A 356 33.40 -4.37 16.41
C TYR A 356 33.43 -4.82 17.87
N LYS A 357 32.27 -4.92 18.54
CA LYS A 357 32.16 -5.37 19.95
C LYS A 357 32.60 -6.82 20.17
N PRO A 358 32.16 -7.82 19.39
CA PRO A 358 32.67 -9.20 19.50
C PRO A 358 34.19 -9.27 19.35
N ALA A 359 34.77 -8.56 18.39
CA ALA A 359 36.23 -8.51 18.22
C ALA A 359 36.95 -7.89 19.41
N GLN A 360 36.38 -6.87 20.06
CA GLN A 360 36.91 -6.26 21.26
C GLN A 360 36.89 -7.23 22.44
N ILE A 361 35.74 -7.93 22.64
CA ILE A 361 35.62 -8.92 23.73
C ILE A 361 36.67 -10.01 23.57
N ALA A 362 36.80 -10.60 22.40
CA ALA A 362 37.75 -11.67 22.12
C ALA A 362 39.23 -11.23 22.27
N SER A 363 39.55 -9.97 21.93
CA SER A 363 40.88 -9.44 22.03
C SER A 363 41.30 -9.09 23.46
N ASN A 364 40.34 -8.89 24.37
CA ASN A 364 40.65 -8.49 25.78
C ASN A 364 40.78 -9.69 26.72
N ILE A 365 40.34 -10.89 26.34
CA ILE A 365 40.42 -12.10 27.17
C ILE A 365 41.90 -12.51 27.36
N SER A 366 42.30 -12.83 28.59
CA SER A 366 43.67 -13.30 28.88
C SER A 366 43.92 -14.72 28.33
N PRO A 367 45.18 -15.11 28.03
CA PRO A 367 45.46 -16.46 27.53
C PRO A 367 45.02 -17.56 28.53
N ILE A 368 45.16 -17.32 29.83
CA ILE A 368 44.75 -18.27 30.88
C ILE A 368 43.23 -18.39 30.98
N GLU A 369 42.54 -17.29 30.88
CA GLU A 369 41.06 -17.29 30.83
C GLU A 369 40.53 -17.94 29.55
N ALA A 370 41.20 -17.73 28.42
CA ALA A 370 40.80 -18.31 27.14
C ALA A 370 40.93 -19.85 27.10
N THR A 371 41.98 -20.41 27.76
CA THR A 371 42.15 -21.87 27.88
C THR A 371 41.15 -22.51 28.85
N LYS A 372 40.69 -21.77 29.85
CA LYS A 372 39.63 -22.16 30.80
C LYS A 372 38.23 -21.81 30.31
N TYR A 373 38.11 -21.11 29.19
CA TYR A 373 36.85 -20.62 28.65
C TYR A 373 35.99 -21.76 28.09
N VAL A 374 35.12 -22.30 28.91
CA VAL A 374 34.13 -23.30 28.55
C VAL A 374 32.78 -22.65 28.12
N GLY A 375 32.87 -21.51 27.44
CA GLY A 375 31.66 -20.82 26.95
C GLY A 375 30.93 -19.96 28.01
N ASN A 376 31.45 -19.84 29.21
CA ASN A 376 30.86 -19.08 30.32
C ASN A 376 31.38 -17.64 30.35
N ASP A 377 30.52 -16.69 30.64
CA ASP A 377 30.86 -15.28 30.85
C ASP A 377 31.87 -15.13 32.01
N PRO A 378 33.03 -14.42 31.83
CA PRO A 378 34.00 -14.19 32.91
C PRO A 378 33.47 -13.31 34.06
N GLU A 379 32.33 -12.67 33.88
CA GLU A 379 31.69 -11.82 34.90
C GLU A 379 30.89 -12.61 35.96
N LEU A 380 30.83 -13.93 35.92
CA LEU A 380 30.36 -14.74 37.02
C LEU A 380 31.53 -14.91 38.05
N LYS A 381 32.12 -13.79 38.45
CA LYS A 381 32.89 -13.73 39.67
C LYS A 381 31.96 -14.14 40.81
N GLU A 382 32.28 -15.28 41.42
CA GLU A 382 31.93 -15.59 42.80
C GLU A 382 30.56 -15.07 43.30
N SER A 383 29.48 -15.36 42.61
CA SER A 383 28.22 -15.45 43.32
C SER A 383 28.39 -16.62 44.29
N ARG A 384 28.65 -16.30 45.56
CA ARG A 384 28.69 -17.22 46.71
C ARG A 384 27.74 -18.37 46.38
N VAL A 385 28.34 -19.58 46.26
CA VAL A 385 27.57 -20.82 46.26
C VAL A 385 26.83 -20.86 47.60
N ARG A 386 25.67 -20.25 47.60
CA ARG A 386 24.73 -20.40 48.70
C ARG A 386 24.33 -21.87 48.62
N ASN A 387 24.86 -22.67 49.55
CA ASN A 387 24.46 -24.07 49.71
C ASN A 387 22.92 -24.17 49.88
N ARG A 388 22.21 -24.11 48.78
CA ARG A 388 20.80 -24.52 48.73
C ARG A 388 20.82 -26.04 48.62
N LYS A 389 20.62 -26.70 49.76
CA LYS A 389 20.24 -28.13 49.83
C LYS A 389 18.87 -28.37 49.15
N ASN A 390 18.77 -28.14 47.90
CA ASN A 390 17.63 -28.56 47.09
C ASN A 390 18.13 -29.71 46.20
N HIS A 391 17.70 -30.91 46.47
CA HIS A 391 17.80 -32.05 45.57
C HIS A 391 17.08 -31.71 44.27
N ILE A 392 17.80 -31.07 43.32
CA ILE A 392 17.29 -30.84 41.96
C ILE A 392 17.32 -32.22 41.29
N ARG A 393 16.14 -32.80 41.05
CA ARG A 393 16.05 -33.98 40.19
C ARG A 393 16.58 -33.59 38.83
N LEU A 394 17.64 -34.29 38.36
CA LEU A 394 18.23 -34.10 37.04
C LEU A 394 17.24 -34.57 36.00
N SER A 395 16.43 -33.65 35.47
CA SER A 395 15.53 -33.88 34.34
C SER A 395 16.00 -33.13 33.09
N PRO A 396 15.61 -33.53 31.89
CA PRO A 396 15.96 -32.79 30.68
C PRO A 396 15.54 -31.33 30.73
N TYR A 397 14.43 -31.02 31.42
CA TYR A 397 13.97 -29.64 31.62
C TYR A 397 14.89 -28.85 32.55
N SER A 398 15.29 -29.42 33.73
CA SER A 398 16.17 -28.74 34.65
C SER A 398 17.55 -28.45 34.07
N LEU A 399 18.06 -29.38 33.23
CA LEU A 399 19.31 -29.16 32.47
C LEU A 399 19.17 -28.04 31.43
N ALA A 400 18.05 -27.98 30.69
CA ALA A 400 17.76 -26.89 29.75
C ALA A 400 17.73 -25.53 30.45
N VAL A 401 17.05 -25.40 31.60
CA VAL A 401 16.99 -24.15 32.38
C VAL A 401 18.37 -23.74 32.92
N LEU A 402 19.18 -24.70 33.36
CA LEU A 402 20.54 -24.41 33.83
C LEU A 402 21.42 -23.90 32.66
N SER A 403 21.36 -24.53 31.54
CA SER A 403 22.06 -24.13 30.31
C SER A 403 21.71 -22.69 29.90
N GLU A 404 20.42 -22.32 29.92
CA GLU A 404 19.98 -20.97 29.54
C GLU A 404 20.44 -19.93 30.58
N LYS A 405 20.41 -20.26 31.89
CA LYS A 405 20.91 -19.36 32.92
C LYS A 405 22.40 -19.07 32.80
N GLN A 406 23.20 -20.05 32.39
CA GLN A 406 24.65 -19.87 32.17
C GLN A 406 24.95 -19.00 30.95
N ASN A 407 24.06 -18.99 29.92
CA ASN A 407 24.25 -18.28 28.69
C ASN A 407 23.28 -17.10 28.51
N ARG A 408 22.88 -16.43 29.59
CA ARG A 408 21.79 -15.45 29.63
C ARG A 408 21.94 -14.31 28.61
N LYS A 409 23.15 -13.76 28.42
CA LYS A 409 23.38 -12.68 27.42
C LYS A 409 23.15 -13.16 26.00
N LYS A 410 23.64 -14.37 25.65
CA LYS A 410 23.44 -14.99 24.32
C LYS A 410 21.96 -15.30 24.07
N HIS A 411 21.28 -15.78 25.12
CA HIS A 411 19.87 -16.10 25.08
C HIS A 411 19.01 -14.85 24.80
N ASN A 412 19.20 -13.79 25.60
CA ASN A 412 18.46 -12.53 25.44
C ASN A 412 18.70 -11.88 24.08
N LEU A 413 19.94 -11.92 23.56
CA LEU A 413 20.26 -11.37 22.24
C LEU A 413 19.54 -12.13 21.13
N THR A 414 19.45 -13.46 21.23
CA THR A 414 18.70 -14.27 20.27
C THR A 414 17.21 -13.98 20.34
N ILE A 415 16.62 -13.87 21.55
CA ILE A 415 15.22 -13.48 21.72
C ILE A 415 14.96 -12.12 21.07
N ALA A 416 15.80 -11.12 21.33
CA ALA A 416 15.65 -9.78 20.76
C ALA A 416 15.68 -9.81 19.22
N SER A 417 16.65 -10.53 18.62
CA SER A 417 16.78 -10.61 17.17
C SER A 417 15.61 -11.32 16.49
N LEU A 418 15.03 -12.35 17.13
CA LEU A 418 13.85 -13.04 16.63
C LEU A 418 12.57 -12.23 16.84
N ALA A 419 12.45 -11.55 18.00
CA ALA A 419 11.28 -10.74 18.31
C ALA A 419 11.12 -9.55 17.36
N ILE A 420 12.22 -8.91 16.94
CA ILE A 420 12.17 -7.81 15.96
C ILE A 420 11.57 -8.30 14.63
N GLY A 421 11.99 -9.46 14.13
CA GLY A 421 11.36 -10.06 12.93
C GLY A 421 9.87 -10.35 13.14
N GLY A 422 9.51 -10.88 14.31
CA GLY A 422 8.12 -11.11 14.68
C GLY A 422 7.29 -9.82 14.77
N ILE A 423 7.85 -8.74 15.32
CA ILE A 423 7.17 -7.42 15.39
C ILE A 423 6.91 -6.88 13.99
N LEU A 424 7.90 -6.92 13.09
CA LEU A 424 7.72 -6.51 11.69
C LEU A 424 6.59 -7.29 11.00
N PHE A 425 6.59 -8.62 11.20
CA PHE A 425 5.53 -9.47 10.69
C PHE A 425 4.16 -9.08 11.25
N MET A 426 4.06 -8.88 12.57
CA MET A 426 2.80 -8.50 13.22
C MET A 426 2.26 -7.16 12.71
N VAL A 427 3.11 -6.18 12.47
CA VAL A 427 2.69 -4.87 11.93
C VAL A 427 2.10 -5.04 10.54
N GLY A 428 2.76 -5.78 9.64
CA GLY A 428 2.21 -6.07 8.31
C GLY A 428 0.91 -6.88 8.35
N ALA A 429 0.85 -7.90 9.21
CA ALA A 429 -0.35 -8.70 9.40
C ALA A 429 -1.52 -7.89 9.98
N THR A 430 -1.24 -6.98 10.93
CA THR A 430 -2.26 -6.08 11.49
C THR A 430 -2.77 -5.10 10.43
N PHE A 431 -1.89 -4.55 9.59
CA PHE A 431 -2.30 -3.66 8.50
C PHE A 431 -3.36 -4.32 7.60
N ILE A 432 -3.09 -5.53 7.10
CA ILE A 432 -4.06 -6.24 6.24
C ILE A 432 -5.31 -6.66 7.01
N SER A 433 -5.16 -7.18 8.24
CA SER A 433 -6.33 -7.64 9.03
C SER A 433 -7.24 -6.48 9.45
N SER A 434 -6.70 -5.27 9.53
CA SER A 434 -7.44 -4.06 9.93
C SER A 434 -8.06 -3.31 8.75
N TRP A 435 -7.73 -3.68 7.52
CA TRP A 435 -8.40 -3.14 6.34
C TRP A 435 -9.77 -3.78 6.20
N ASN A 436 -10.81 -3.00 6.40
CA ASN A 436 -12.19 -3.43 6.23
C ASN A 436 -12.65 -3.13 4.78
N PRO A 437 -12.82 -4.15 3.91
CA PRO A 437 -13.25 -3.95 2.53
C PRO A 437 -14.63 -3.34 2.40
N ASP A 438 -15.54 -3.66 3.33
CA ASP A 438 -16.89 -3.12 3.35
C ASP A 438 -16.89 -1.63 3.67
N SER A 439 -16.20 -1.24 4.74
CA SER A 439 -16.03 0.18 5.09
C SER A 439 -15.26 0.97 4.01
N PHE A 440 -14.34 0.31 3.28
CA PHE A 440 -13.64 0.93 2.15
C PHE A 440 -14.58 1.20 0.98
N ALA A 441 -15.46 0.26 0.65
CA ALA A 441 -16.44 0.42 -0.42
C ALA A 441 -17.57 1.42 -0.07
N ARG A 442 -17.85 1.59 1.23
CA ARG A 442 -18.86 2.56 1.70
C ARG A 442 -18.34 3.99 1.81
N MET A 443 -17.02 4.20 1.67
CA MET A 443 -16.45 5.55 1.74
C MET A 443 -17.06 6.49 0.70
N GLY A 444 -17.58 7.61 1.12
CA GLY A 444 -18.21 8.62 0.27
C GLY A 444 -19.72 8.42 0.17
N ASN A 445 -20.23 8.11 -1.01
CA ASN A 445 -21.67 8.16 -1.30
C ASN A 445 -22.51 7.04 -0.65
N LEU A 446 -21.89 5.94 -0.21
CA LEU A 446 -22.57 4.74 0.31
C LEU A 446 -22.42 4.57 1.84
N GLU A 447 -22.07 5.64 2.57
CA GLU A 447 -21.87 5.57 4.01
C GLU A 447 -23.16 5.15 4.75
N ASP A 448 -24.29 5.69 4.34
CA ASP A 448 -25.60 5.49 4.98
C ASP A 448 -26.47 4.40 4.34
N GLY A 449 -26.03 3.80 3.23
CA GLY A 449 -26.82 2.79 2.53
C GLY A 449 -26.05 1.97 1.50
N GLU A 450 -26.80 1.15 0.75
CA GLU A 450 -26.24 0.21 -0.22
C GLU A 450 -26.48 0.63 -1.67
N TYR A 451 -27.37 1.59 -1.91
CA TYR A 451 -27.70 2.13 -3.23
C TYR A 451 -27.64 3.64 -3.16
N TYR A 452 -26.88 4.24 -4.07
CA TYR A 452 -26.76 5.68 -4.24
C TYR A 452 -27.35 6.09 -5.58
N ILE A 453 -28.40 6.91 -5.58
CA ILE A 453 -29.06 7.39 -6.77
C ILE A 453 -28.79 8.89 -6.87
N THR A 454 -28.28 9.37 -7.98
CA THR A 454 -27.95 10.78 -8.19
C THR A 454 -28.40 11.26 -9.56
N ILE A 455 -28.50 12.56 -9.71
CA ILE A 455 -28.80 13.20 -10.99
C ILE A 455 -27.66 12.86 -11.99
N ASN A 456 -28.04 12.41 -13.17
CA ASN A 456 -27.13 12.18 -14.28
C ASN A 456 -26.70 13.51 -14.90
N HIS A 457 -25.75 14.17 -14.28
CA HIS A 457 -25.19 15.40 -14.82
C HIS A 457 -23.83 15.11 -15.48
N ASN A 458 -23.85 14.42 -16.60
CA ASN A 458 -22.65 14.17 -17.37
C ASN A 458 -22.24 15.44 -18.12
N THR A 459 -21.45 16.27 -17.47
CA THR A 459 -20.98 17.55 -18.01
C THR A 459 -20.09 17.41 -19.25
N LEU A 460 -19.56 16.21 -19.50
CA LEU A 460 -18.83 15.91 -20.76
C LEU A 460 -19.78 15.75 -21.94
N VAL A 461 -21.00 15.27 -21.68
CA VAL A 461 -22.02 15.01 -22.71
C VAL A 461 -22.96 16.21 -22.87
N ASN A 462 -23.39 16.80 -21.76
CA ASN A 462 -24.34 17.90 -21.74
C ASN A 462 -23.93 18.94 -20.68
N PRO A 463 -22.90 19.78 -20.95
CA PRO A 463 -22.43 20.76 -20.01
C PRO A 463 -23.49 21.82 -19.74
N LYS A 464 -23.84 21.99 -18.47
CA LYS A 464 -24.73 23.03 -18.00
C LYS A 464 -23.92 24.12 -17.29
N PRO A 465 -24.06 25.40 -17.65
CA PRO A 465 -23.31 26.51 -17.03
C PRO A 465 -23.44 26.56 -15.51
N TYR A 466 -24.62 26.25 -14.99
CA TYR A 466 -24.91 26.24 -13.55
C TYR A 466 -24.93 24.83 -12.95
N GLY A 467 -24.33 23.84 -13.62
CA GLY A 467 -24.18 22.49 -13.14
C GLY A 467 -25.49 21.81 -12.73
N ILE A 468 -25.53 21.23 -11.56
CA ILE A 468 -26.71 20.49 -11.06
C ILE A 468 -27.94 21.37 -10.86
N SER A 469 -27.78 22.68 -10.62
CA SER A 469 -28.90 23.60 -10.39
C SER A 469 -29.87 23.65 -11.59
N GLU A 470 -29.35 23.56 -12.81
CA GLU A 470 -30.21 23.54 -14.02
C GLU A 470 -31.07 22.29 -14.15
N TYR A 471 -30.62 21.16 -13.63
CA TYR A 471 -31.42 19.92 -13.59
C TYR A 471 -32.44 19.93 -12.46
N GLN A 472 -32.21 20.73 -11.41
CA GLN A 472 -33.10 20.83 -10.26
C GLN A 472 -34.32 21.74 -10.51
N VAL A 473 -34.32 22.57 -11.56
CA VAL A 473 -35.50 23.36 -11.97
C VAL A 473 -36.70 22.44 -12.26
N ASP A 474 -36.46 21.35 -13.00
CA ASP A 474 -37.44 20.27 -13.22
C ASP A 474 -36.94 19.00 -12.55
N THR A 475 -36.97 18.99 -11.20
CA THR A 475 -36.30 17.94 -10.40
C THR A 475 -36.66 16.55 -10.85
N PRO A 476 -35.67 15.66 -11.16
CA PRO A 476 -35.93 14.27 -11.49
C PRO A 476 -36.38 13.43 -10.27
N PHE A 477 -36.23 13.96 -9.04
CA PHE A 477 -36.70 13.34 -7.80
C PHE A 477 -38.17 13.68 -7.52
N SER A 478 -39.05 13.28 -8.43
CA SER A 478 -40.49 13.55 -8.30
C SER A 478 -41.09 12.83 -7.09
N GLN A 479 -42.23 13.36 -6.58
CA GLN A 479 -42.97 12.72 -5.49
C GLN A 479 -43.41 11.30 -5.85
N GLU A 480 -43.74 11.05 -7.11
CA GLU A 480 -44.13 9.71 -7.61
C GLU A 480 -42.95 8.73 -7.48
N LEU A 481 -41.74 9.13 -7.87
CA LEU A 481 -40.53 8.32 -7.68
C LEU A 481 -40.27 8.03 -6.21
N MET A 482 -40.40 9.01 -5.32
CA MET A 482 -40.21 8.82 -3.89
C MET A 482 -41.22 7.83 -3.30
N GLU A 483 -42.47 7.89 -3.72
CA GLU A 483 -43.52 6.93 -3.32
C GLU A 483 -43.22 5.52 -3.84
N GLU A 484 -42.76 5.36 -5.11
CA GLU A 484 -42.36 4.07 -5.65
C GLU A 484 -41.16 3.46 -4.89
N LEU A 485 -40.14 4.25 -4.57
CA LEU A 485 -38.98 3.80 -3.81
C LEU A 485 -39.38 3.37 -2.37
N GLN A 486 -40.28 4.09 -1.73
CA GLN A 486 -40.80 3.77 -0.39
C GLN A 486 -41.68 2.50 -0.39
N GLN A 487 -42.29 2.14 -1.52
CA GLN A 487 -43.09 0.90 -1.65
C GLN A 487 -42.26 -0.37 -1.76
N ILE A 488 -40.92 -0.26 -1.90
CA ILE A 488 -40.03 -1.43 -1.87
C ILE A 488 -39.88 -1.90 -0.43
N PRO A 489 -40.43 -3.07 -0.03
CA PRO A 489 -40.51 -3.47 1.37
C PRO A 489 -39.13 -3.68 2.03
N GLU A 490 -38.11 -3.96 1.23
CA GLU A 490 -36.75 -4.23 1.69
C GLU A 490 -35.96 -2.94 1.96
N VAL A 491 -36.39 -1.80 1.43
CA VAL A 491 -35.81 -0.47 1.71
C VAL A 491 -36.35 0.01 3.05
N LYS A 492 -35.46 0.24 4.01
CA LYS A 492 -35.83 0.65 5.37
C LYS A 492 -35.84 2.17 5.53
N GLU A 493 -34.81 2.82 5.03
CA GLU A 493 -34.59 4.26 5.13
C GLU A 493 -34.09 4.82 3.81
N ILE A 494 -34.50 6.03 3.48
CA ILE A 494 -34.05 6.79 2.31
C ILE A 494 -33.48 8.12 2.84
N TYR A 495 -32.19 8.34 2.61
CA TYR A 495 -31.49 9.57 2.98
C TYR A 495 -31.37 10.47 1.77
N ALA A 496 -32.00 11.64 1.81
CA ALA A 496 -31.85 12.65 0.76
C ALA A 496 -30.68 13.59 1.12
N THR A 497 -29.80 13.82 0.17
CA THR A 497 -28.72 14.81 0.31
C THR A 497 -29.11 16.06 -0.48
N GLU A 498 -29.32 17.16 0.22
CA GLU A 498 -29.60 18.47 -0.37
C GLU A 498 -28.27 19.17 -0.72
N ARG A 499 -28.11 19.57 -1.95
CA ARG A 499 -27.06 20.47 -2.43
C ARG A 499 -27.46 21.03 -3.79
N THR A 500 -26.95 22.21 -4.13
CA THR A 500 -27.10 22.78 -5.48
C THR A 500 -25.76 23.30 -5.97
N ALA A 501 -25.74 23.95 -7.13
CA ALA A 501 -24.55 24.60 -7.66
C ALA A 501 -24.79 26.08 -7.93
N ALA A 502 -23.73 26.87 -7.82
CA ALA A 502 -23.71 28.27 -8.18
C ALA A 502 -22.35 28.64 -8.75
N ILE A 503 -22.23 29.81 -9.37
CA ILE A 503 -20.97 30.35 -9.86
C ILE A 503 -20.55 31.49 -8.92
N ILE A 504 -19.32 31.40 -8.39
CA ILE A 504 -18.71 32.57 -7.74
C ILE A 504 -17.82 33.32 -8.73
N GLU A 505 -17.95 34.66 -8.71
CA GLU A 505 -17.03 35.56 -9.39
C GLU A 505 -16.08 36.18 -8.37
N TYR A 506 -14.79 35.92 -8.53
CA TYR A 506 -13.74 36.44 -7.64
C TYR A 506 -12.50 36.76 -8.44
N HIS A 507 -11.97 37.99 -8.35
CA HIS A 507 -10.80 38.45 -9.12
C HIS A 507 -10.86 38.22 -10.63
N ASN A 508 -12.00 38.42 -11.27
CA ASN A 508 -12.31 38.17 -12.69
C ASN A 508 -12.27 36.68 -13.10
N GLU A 509 -12.28 35.78 -12.15
CA GLU A 509 -12.45 34.37 -12.40
C GLU A 509 -13.85 33.90 -12.00
N GLN A 510 -14.42 33.00 -12.81
CA GLN A 510 -15.70 32.38 -12.54
C GLN A 510 -15.47 30.90 -12.22
N LEU A 511 -16.01 30.46 -11.09
CA LEU A 511 -15.88 29.06 -10.63
C LEU A 511 -17.26 28.56 -10.24
N GLU A 512 -17.68 27.43 -10.84
CA GLU A 512 -18.82 26.68 -10.33
C GLU A 512 -18.43 26.01 -9.01
N ILE A 513 -19.30 26.19 -8.03
CA ILE A 513 -19.11 25.66 -6.68
C ILE A 513 -20.35 24.91 -6.21
N PRO A 514 -20.20 23.82 -5.45
CA PRO A 514 -21.34 23.22 -4.76
C PRO A 514 -21.77 24.10 -3.59
N ILE A 515 -23.05 24.38 -3.50
CA ILE A 515 -23.68 25.06 -2.37
C ILE A 515 -24.35 24.00 -1.49
N ILE A 516 -23.93 23.94 -0.24
CA ILE A 516 -24.39 22.94 0.73
C ILE A 516 -25.14 23.65 1.86
N PRO A 517 -26.34 23.20 2.22
CA PRO A 517 -27.05 23.76 3.35
C PRO A 517 -26.36 23.44 4.68
N ILE A 518 -26.38 24.41 5.60
CA ILE A 518 -26.01 24.19 6.99
C ILE A 518 -27.14 23.38 7.66
N THR A 519 -26.84 22.19 8.10
CA THR A 519 -27.76 21.28 8.79
C THR A 519 -27.31 21.07 10.24
N PRO A 520 -28.15 20.54 11.14
CA PRO A 520 -27.73 20.20 12.50
C PRO A 520 -26.47 19.32 12.58
N ASP A 521 -26.24 18.47 11.59
CA ASP A 521 -25.11 17.51 11.57
C ASP A 521 -23.77 18.20 11.29
N ASN A 522 -23.75 19.25 10.44
CA ASN A 522 -22.52 19.98 10.09
C ASN A 522 -22.38 21.34 10.82
N GLN A 523 -23.43 21.82 11.48
CA GLN A 523 -23.46 23.15 12.12
C GLN A 523 -22.35 23.32 13.17
N GLU A 524 -22.09 22.32 14.00
CA GLU A 524 -21.08 22.44 15.06
C GLU A 524 -19.65 22.66 14.48
N GLU A 525 -19.31 22.01 13.39
CA GLU A 525 -18.01 22.20 12.72
C GLU A 525 -17.94 23.61 12.10
N ILE A 526 -19.01 24.04 11.43
CA ILE A 526 -19.08 25.33 10.75
C ILE A 526 -18.96 26.47 11.77
N LEU A 527 -19.70 26.42 12.87
CA LEU A 527 -19.66 27.47 13.91
C LEU A 527 -18.26 27.63 14.52
N LYS A 528 -17.45 26.56 14.59
CA LYS A 528 -16.07 26.65 15.09
C LYS A 528 -15.14 27.46 14.18
N THR A 529 -15.51 27.71 12.93
CA THR A 529 -14.71 28.48 11.96
C THR A 529 -15.02 29.96 11.96
N LEU A 530 -16.10 30.36 12.63
CA LEU A 530 -16.59 31.75 12.66
C LEU A 530 -15.79 32.61 13.65
N PRO A 531 -15.69 33.91 13.41
CA PRO A 531 -15.24 34.85 14.41
C PRO A 531 -16.08 34.79 15.71
N VAL A 532 -15.45 35.13 16.84
CA VAL A 532 -16.04 34.95 18.20
C VAL A 532 -17.44 35.58 18.37
N ASP A 533 -17.73 36.66 17.65
CA ASP A 533 -18.99 37.40 17.75
C ASP A 533 -20.04 36.90 16.73
N TRP A 534 -19.78 35.86 15.97
CA TRP A 534 -20.69 35.32 14.97
C TRP A 534 -21.47 34.12 15.50
N THR A 535 -22.77 34.10 15.19
CA THR A 535 -23.68 32.98 15.46
C THR A 535 -24.35 32.52 14.18
N TYR A 536 -25.14 31.46 14.23
CA TYR A 536 -25.93 31.01 13.09
C TYR A 536 -26.91 32.08 12.62
N GLU A 537 -27.57 32.78 13.57
CA GLU A 537 -28.50 33.85 13.27
C GLU A 537 -27.80 35.02 12.54
N THR A 538 -26.56 35.35 12.91
CA THR A 538 -25.77 36.37 12.22
C THR A 538 -25.42 35.98 10.78
N LEU A 539 -25.15 34.66 10.52
CA LEU A 539 -24.97 34.15 9.17
C LEU A 539 -26.22 34.35 8.31
N VAL A 540 -27.39 34.05 8.88
CA VAL A 540 -28.69 34.22 8.20
C VAL A 540 -28.98 35.71 7.93
N GLU A 541 -28.79 36.59 8.93
CA GLU A 541 -29.08 38.03 8.81
C GLU A 541 -28.20 38.72 7.76
N GLN A 542 -26.95 38.24 7.56
CA GLN A 542 -26.00 38.87 6.65
C GLN A 542 -25.87 38.11 5.32
N ASP A 543 -26.71 37.10 5.08
CA ASP A 543 -26.59 36.18 3.91
C ASP A 543 -25.14 35.75 3.68
N ALA A 544 -24.49 35.27 4.76
CA ALA A 544 -23.04 35.01 4.73
C ALA A 544 -22.71 33.52 4.49
N MET A 545 -21.60 33.31 3.82
CA MET A 545 -21.10 31.98 3.40
C MET A 545 -19.91 31.57 4.24
N VAL A 546 -19.78 30.27 4.48
CA VAL A 546 -18.59 29.61 5.09
C VAL A 546 -17.94 28.67 4.11
N ILE A 547 -16.60 28.67 4.01
CA ILE A 547 -15.84 27.81 3.13
C ILE A 547 -15.05 26.84 3.98
N LEU A 548 -15.33 25.52 3.86
CA LEU A 548 -14.53 24.47 4.47
C LEU A 548 -13.60 23.83 3.43
N GLY A 549 -12.39 23.47 3.84
CA GLY A 549 -11.40 22.85 2.94
C GLY A 549 -10.67 23.86 2.04
N THR A 550 -10.33 25.04 2.56
CA THR A 550 -9.65 26.08 1.75
C THR A 550 -8.28 25.67 1.21
N SER A 551 -7.67 24.59 1.70
CA SER A 551 -6.48 24.01 1.08
C SER A 551 -6.76 23.56 -0.35
N VAL A 552 -7.88 22.88 -0.59
CA VAL A 552 -8.32 22.46 -1.92
C VAL A 552 -8.65 23.67 -2.79
N GLN A 553 -9.37 24.66 -2.22
CA GLN A 553 -9.69 25.89 -2.94
C GLN A 553 -8.43 26.65 -3.38
N LYS A 554 -7.42 26.71 -2.53
CA LYS A 554 -6.12 27.35 -2.86
C LYS A 554 -5.28 26.55 -3.83
N GLU A 555 -5.21 25.24 -3.64
CA GLU A 555 -4.31 24.37 -4.37
C GLU A 555 -4.88 23.91 -5.73
N VAL A 556 -6.20 23.73 -5.81
CA VAL A 556 -6.89 23.23 -7.00
C VAL A 556 -7.58 24.34 -7.79
N TYR A 557 -8.30 25.23 -7.12
CA TYR A 557 -9.10 26.24 -7.80
C TYR A 557 -8.46 27.64 -7.83
N HIS A 558 -7.32 27.83 -7.17
CA HIS A 558 -6.61 29.13 -7.03
C HIS A 558 -7.50 30.30 -6.59
N THR A 559 -8.67 30.00 -6.10
CA THR A 559 -9.71 30.94 -5.71
C THR A 559 -10.05 30.70 -4.27
N CYS A 560 -9.53 31.53 -3.38
CA CYS A 560 -9.80 31.44 -1.95
C CYS A 560 -10.07 32.84 -1.39
N PRO A 561 -11.34 33.26 -1.37
CA PRO A 561 -11.73 34.50 -0.71
C PRO A 561 -11.39 34.48 0.78
N SER A 562 -10.97 35.63 1.29
CA SER A 562 -10.60 35.76 2.71
C SER A 562 -11.84 36.10 3.55
N ILE A 563 -11.78 35.85 4.87
CA ILE A 563 -12.84 36.24 5.80
C ILE A 563 -13.03 37.73 5.73
N GLY A 564 -14.28 38.16 5.58
CA GLY A 564 -14.70 39.57 5.47
C GLY A 564 -14.71 40.11 4.03
N GLU A 565 -14.27 39.33 3.04
CA GLU A 565 -14.41 39.68 1.64
C GLU A 565 -15.80 39.33 1.12
N LYS A 566 -16.25 40.09 0.09
CA LYS A 566 -17.47 39.81 -0.65
C LYS A 566 -17.13 39.18 -1.99
N VAL A 567 -17.88 38.18 -2.36
CA VAL A 567 -17.84 37.51 -3.68
C VAL A 567 -19.19 37.65 -4.33
N THR A 568 -19.21 37.80 -5.66
CA THR A 568 -20.46 37.76 -6.39
C THR A 568 -20.87 36.32 -6.63
N LEU A 569 -22.00 35.91 -6.04
CA LEU A 569 -22.61 34.60 -6.26
C LEU A 569 -23.67 34.75 -7.37
N ARG A 570 -23.55 33.94 -8.43
CA ARG A 570 -24.55 33.82 -9.47
C ARG A 570 -25.22 32.47 -9.34
N TRP A 571 -26.55 32.41 -9.39
CA TRP A 571 -27.30 31.17 -9.31
C TRP A 571 -28.40 31.07 -10.35
N PHE A 572 -28.98 29.92 -10.52
CA PHE A 572 -30.01 29.60 -11.48
C PHE A 572 -31.17 28.88 -10.78
N ASP A 573 -32.40 29.40 -10.95
CA ASP A 573 -33.67 28.82 -10.47
C ASP A 573 -34.73 28.73 -11.56
N GLY A 574 -34.28 28.73 -12.82
CA GLY A 574 -35.09 28.93 -14.04
C GLY A 574 -34.78 30.28 -14.70
N ALA A 575 -34.12 31.19 -13.98
CA ALA A 575 -33.57 32.45 -14.47
C ALA A 575 -32.19 32.70 -13.82
N GLU A 576 -31.38 33.55 -14.43
CA GLU A 576 -30.11 33.96 -13.86
C GLU A 576 -30.26 35.06 -12.82
N HIS A 577 -29.67 34.89 -11.68
CA HIS A 577 -29.62 35.86 -10.60
C HIS A 577 -28.19 36.08 -10.09
N SER A 578 -27.94 37.18 -9.40
CA SER A 578 -26.66 37.46 -8.76
C SER A 578 -26.81 38.27 -7.48
N ILE A 579 -25.96 38.00 -6.50
CA ILE A 579 -25.88 38.72 -5.23
C ILE A 579 -24.44 38.76 -4.72
N ASP A 580 -24.07 39.81 -3.99
CA ASP A 580 -22.78 39.83 -3.29
C ASP A 580 -22.92 39.16 -1.92
N ILE A 581 -22.21 38.07 -1.72
CA ILE A 581 -22.21 37.27 -0.50
C ILE A 581 -20.92 37.52 0.29
N LEU A 582 -21.07 37.69 1.61
CA LEU A 582 -19.95 37.88 2.53
C LEU A 582 -19.37 36.55 2.96
N ILE A 583 -18.04 36.40 2.94
CA ILE A 583 -17.35 35.22 3.50
C ILE A 583 -17.16 35.41 5.01
N ALA A 584 -17.90 34.63 5.81
CA ALA A 584 -17.91 34.78 7.28
C ALA A 584 -16.85 33.94 7.97
N GLY A 585 -16.51 32.78 7.41
CA GLY A 585 -15.57 31.86 8.01
C GLY A 585 -14.88 30.98 6.98
N THR A 586 -13.67 30.52 7.32
CA THR A 586 -12.93 29.57 6.49
C THR A 586 -12.20 28.57 7.36
N SER A 587 -12.09 27.31 6.90
CA SER A 587 -11.24 26.29 7.51
C SER A 587 -10.30 25.68 6.46
N GLU A 588 -9.00 25.62 6.77
CA GLU A 588 -8.00 25.11 5.83
C GLU A 588 -8.11 23.61 5.65
N LYS A 589 -8.44 22.87 6.71
CA LYS A 589 -8.59 21.41 6.70
C LYS A 589 -9.95 21.05 7.29
N SER A 590 -10.77 20.39 6.50
CA SER A 590 -12.03 19.80 6.90
C SER A 590 -12.21 18.47 6.18
N MET A 591 -12.94 17.55 6.77
CA MET A 591 -13.39 16.33 6.07
C MET A 591 -14.64 16.63 5.21
N ASN A 592 -15.36 17.69 5.54
CA ASN A 592 -16.56 18.17 4.82
C ASN A 592 -16.19 19.42 4.01
N GLU A 593 -15.51 19.22 2.90
CA GLU A 593 -15.09 20.32 2.02
C GLU A 593 -16.28 20.87 1.25
N GLY A 594 -16.40 22.20 1.12
CA GLY A 594 -17.50 22.83 0.38
C GLY A 594 -17.80 24.26 0.79
N PHE A 595 -18.81 24.83 0.11
CA PHE A 595 -19.35 26.16 0.33
C PHE A 595 -20.70 26.05 1.03
N TYR A 596 -20.79 26.57 2.23
CA TYR A 596 -21.92 26.38 3.13
C TYR A 596 -22.71 27.65 3.31
N LEU A 597 -24.02 27.56 3.10
CA LEU A 597 -24.97 28.65 3.38
C LEU A 597 -26.03 28.18 4.38
N PRO A 598 -26.57 29.14 5.22
CA PRO A 598 -27.73 28.82 6.01
C PRO A 598 -28.90 28.35 5.16
N LYS A 599 -29.71 27.43 5.68
CA LYS A 599 -30.86 26.88 4.94
C LYS A 599 -31.85 27.99 4.57
N GLU A 600 -32.08 28.92 5.48
CA GLU A 600 -32.97 30.09 5.25
C GLU A 600 -32.45 30.99 4.13
N THR A 601 -31.15 31.18 4.04
CA THR A 601 -30.54 31.95 2.91
C THR A 601 -30.71 31.21 1.58
N ILE A 602 -30.54 29.88 1.57
CA ILE A 602 -30.80 29.08 0.38
C ILE A 602 -32.26 29.15 -0.05
N GLU A 603 -33.21 28.97 0.85
CA GLU A 603 -34.64 29.09 0.60
C GLU A 603 -35.03 30.49 0.07
N LYS A 604 -34.37 31.56 0.57
CA LYS A 604 -34.53 32.91 0.07
C LYS A 604 -34.02 33.09 -1.37
N LEU A 605 -32.91 32.42 -1.75
CA LEU A 605 -32.27 32.57 -3.06
C LEU A 605 -32.90 31.65 -4.12
N TRP A 606 -33.12 30.38 -3.83
CA TRP A 606 -33.68 29.38 -4.75
C TRP A 606 -35.20 29.16 -4.63
N GLY A 607 -35.84 29.82 -3.67
CA GLY A 607 -37.31 29.71 -3.48
C GLY A 607 -37.70 28.27 -3.02
N ASP A 608 -38.82 27.80 -3.60
CA ASP A 608 -39.37 26.47 -3.29
C ASP A 608 -38.76 25.34 -4.17
N MET A 609 -37.56 25.57 -4.79
CA MET A 609 -36.90 24.57 -5.64
C MET A 609 -36.43 23.38 -4.81
N ASP A 610 -36.70 22.17 -5.28
CA ASP A 610 -36.21 20.95 -4.63
C ASP A 610 -34.71 20.78 -4.92
N LEU A 611 -33.89 20.91 -3.90
CA LEU A 611 -32.43 20.84 -3.96
C LEU A 611 -31.87 19.43 -3.72
N THR A 612 -32.71 18.40 -3.75
CA THR A 612 -32.26 17.02 -3.67
C THR A 612 -31.28 16.74 -4.81
N ALA A 613 -30.07 16.40 -4.45
CA ALA A 613 -29.00 16.05 -5.40
C ALA A 613 -28.83 14.54 -5.55
N SER A 614 -29.11 13.82 -4.46
CA SER A 614 -28.97 12.37 -4.42
C SER A 614 -29.80 11.73 -3.32
N LEU A 615 -30.07 10.46 -3.48
CA LEU A 615 -30.74 9.59 -2.51
C LEU A 615 -29.82 8.43 -2.17
N THR A 616 -29.66 8.11 -0.87
CA THR A 616 -28.98 6.90 -0.42
C THR A 616 -30.01 5.99 0.24
N LEU A 617 -30.12 4.75 -0.25
CA LEU A 617 -31.11 3.79 0.23
C LEU A 617 -30.45 2.73 1.11
N SER A 618 -31.02 2.55 2.30
CA SER A 618 -30.57 1.56 3.28
C SER A 618 -31.40 0.26 3.20
N VAL A 619 -30.72 -0.87 2.98
CA VAL A 619 -31.28 -2.21 2.86
C VAL A 619 -30.62 -3.15 3.87
N PRO A 620 -31.20 -3.36 5.07
CA PRO A 620 -30.53 -4.05 6.19
C PRO A 620 -30.08 -5.49 5.91
N GLU A 621 -30.74 -6.23 5.03
CA GLU A 621 -30.36 -7.61 4.66
C GLU A 621 -29.76 -7.69 3.25
N TYR A 622 -29.01 -6.68 2.85
CA TYR A 622 -28.45 -6.52 1.52
C TYR A 622 -27.82 -7.79 0.94
N GLU A 623 -27.05 -8.52 1.71
CA GLU A 623 -26.38 -9.78 1.25
C GLU A 623 -27.37 -10.85 0.78
N LYS A 624 -28.64 -10.81 1.25
CA LYS A 624 -29.67 -11.77 0.86
C LYS A 624 -30.59 -11.26 -0.23
N VAL A 625 -30.97 -9.99 -0.14
CA VAL A 625 -32.03 -9.43 -0.98
C VAL A 625 -31.54 -8.43 -2.01
N GLY A 626 -30.26 -8.02 -1.96
CA GLY A 626 -29.70 -6.95 -2.79
C GLY A 626 -30.01 -7.11 -4.26
N LYS A 627 -29.73 -8.28 -4.86
CA LYS A 627 -30.01 -8.51 -6.29
C LYS A 627 -31.50 -8.34 -6.66
N SER A 628 -32.40 -8.70 -5.74
CA SER A 628 -33.86 -8.53 -5.99
C SER A 628 -34.23 -7.05 -5.91
N VAL A 629 -33.66 -6.32 -4.96
CA VAL A 629 -33.88 -4.87 -4.80
C VAL A 629 -33.29 -4.13 -6.00
N GLU A 630 -32.07 -4.45 -6.39
CA GLU A 630 -31.40 -3.87 -7.55
C GLU A 630 -32.22 -4.03 -8.84
N SER A 631 -32.80 -5.21 -9.07
CA SER A 631 -33.69 -5.43 -10.22
C SER A 631 -34.94 -4.55 -10.17
N LYS A 632 -35.51 -4.34 -8.97
CA LYS A 632 -36.68 -3.45 -8.79
C LYS A 632 -36.30 -1.99 -9.05
N LEU A 633 -35.16 -1.56 -8.48
CA LEU A 633 -34.63 -0.20 -8.65
C LEU A 633 -34.30 0.08 -10.12
N ASN A 634 -33.65 -0.85 -10.82
CA ASN A 634 -33.36 -0.72 -12.22
C ASN A 634 -34.62 -0.59 -13.09
N ASN A 635 -35.68 -1.34 -12.73
CA ASN A 635 -36.97 -1.21 -13.43
C ASN A 635 -37.64 0.16 -13.20
N ILE A 636 -37.50 0.73 -12.00
CA ILE A 636 -38.01 2.08 -11.71
C ILE A 636 -37.14 3.11 -12.45
N LEU A 637 -35.84 3.04 -12.33
CA LEU A 637 -34.90 4.03 -12.91
C LEU A 637 -34.88 3.98 -14.45
N SER A 638 -35.23 2.86 -15.06
CA SER A 638 -35.37 2.80 -16.54
C SER A 638 -36.37 3.79 -17.11
N ARG A 639 -37.28 4.32 -16.27
CA ARG A 639 -38.27 5.34 -16.64
C ARG A 639 -37.78 6.75 -16.33
N HIS A 640 -36.63 6.88 -15.64
CA HIS A 640 -36.02 8.12 -15.23
C HIS A 640 -34.56 8.21 -15.73
N PRO A 641 -34.37 8.51 -17.04
CA PRO A 641 -33.02 8.52 -17.66
C PRO A 641 -32.09 9.59 -17.08
N ASP A 642 -32.65 10.60 -16.41
CA ASP A 642 -31.90 11.66 -15.76
C ASP A 642 -31.32 11.24 -14.41
N LEU A 643 -31.49 9.99 -13.99
CA LEU A 643 -30.96 9.43 -12.74
C LEU A 643 -30.02 8.27 -13.04
N VAL A 644 -28.93 8.20 -12.28
CA VAL A 644 -27.99 7.07 -12.29
C VAL A 644 -27.87 6.48 -10.90
N MET A 645 -27.65 5.17 -10.84
CA MET A 645 -27.50 4.43 -9.61
C MET A 645 -26.10 3.81 -9.53
N GLU A 646 -25.46 3.97 -8.37
CA GLU A 646 -24.26 3.26 -7.99
C GLU A 646 -24.60 2.26 -6.87
N THR A 647 -24.10 1.04 -6.94
CA THR A 647 -24.40 0.00 -5.96
C THR A 647 -23.17 -0.36 -5.12
N LEU A 648 -23.38 -0.76 -3.87
CA LEU A 648 -22.30 -1.24 -3.02
C LEU A 648 -21.57 -2.44 -3.64
N GLN A 649 -22.25 -3.27 -4.43
CA GLN A 649 -21.63 -4.41 -5.10
C GLN A 649 -20.68 -3.96 -6.20
N GLU A 650 -21.05 -2.96 -7.00
CA GLU A 650 -20.19 -2.39 -8.05
C GLU A 650 -18.93 -1.78 -7.43
N VAL A 651 -19.07 -0.98 -6.36
CA VAL A 651 -17.92 -0.37 -5.66
C VAL A 651 -17.03 -1.43 -5.00
N LYS A 652 -17.60 -2.46 -4.39
CA LYS A 652 -16.85 -3.61 -3.86
C LYS A 652 -16.07 -4.33 -4.96
N ALA A 653 -16.69 -4.55 -6.10
CA ALA A 653 -16.07 -5.25 -7.22
C ALA A 653 -14.93 -4.43 -7.85
N SER A 654 -15.11 -3.14 -8.08
CA SER A 654 -14.06 -2.24 -8.60
C SER A 654 -12.87 -2.12 -7.61
N SER A 655 -13.17 -2.11 -6.31
CA SER A 655 -12.16 -2.05 -5.24
C SER A 655 -11.42 -3.37 -5.00
N ALA A 656 -12.04 -4.51 -5.36
CA ALA A 656 -11.50 -5.85 -5.06
C ALA A 656 -10.09 -6.08 -5.62
N ASN A 657 -9.83 -5.62 -6.83
CA ASN A 657 -8.51 -5.72 -7.45
C ASN A 657 -7.44 -4.91 -6.70
N THR A 658 -7.76 -3.72 -6.22
CA THR A 658 -6.86 -2.88 -5.43
C THR A 658 -6.52 -3.54 -4.09
N ILE A 659 -7.55 -4.06 -3.39
CA ILE A 659 -7.39 -4.77 -2.11
C ILE A 659 -6.58 -6.06 -2.31
N HIS A 660 -6.88 -6.83 -3.36
CA HIS A 660 -6.17 -8.07 -3.68
C HIS A 660 -4.68 -7.80 -3.94
N ASN A 661 -4.36 -6.87 -4.84
CA ASN A 661 -2.99 -6.53 -5.19
C ASN A 661 -2.18 -6.03 -3.98
N THR A 662 -2.75 -5.14 -3.19
CA THR A 662 -2.12 -4.66 -1.94
C THR A 662 -1.92 -5.80 -0.95
N SER A 663 -2.89 -6.69 -0.80
CA SER A 663 -2.78 -7.86 0.09
C SER A 663 -1.67 -8.81 -0.35
N VAL A 664 -1.56 -9.13 -1.64
CA VAL A 664 -0.49 -9.98 -2.20
C VAL A 664 0.88 -9.36 -1.92
N GLN A 665 1.04 -8.05 -2.11
CA GLN A 665 2.29 -7.34 -1.86
C GLN A 665 2.68 -7.40 -0.37
N VAL A 666 1.76 -7.07 0.54
CA VAL A 666 2.04 -7.06 1.99
C VAL A 666 2.26 -8.47 2.54
N TYR A 667 1.47 -9.46 2.09
CA TYR A 667 1.71 -10.86 2.47
C TYR A 667 3.01 -11.42 1.88
N GLY A 668 3.39 -11.01 0.66
CA GLY A 668 4.68 -11.34 0.06
C GLY A 668 5.85 -10.87 0.91
N VAL A 669 5.85 -9.60 1.30
CA VAL A 669 6.86 -9.04 2.23
C VAL A 669 6.82 -9.74 3.58
N SER A 670 5.63 -10.01 4.13
CA SER A 670 5.46 -10.70 5.41
C SER A 670 6.01 -12.13 5.36
N ALA A 671 5.76 -12.87 4.29
CA ALA A 671 6.32 -14.22 4.07
C ALA A 671 7.86 -14.20 4.03
N PHE A 672 8.45 -13.18 3.41
CA PHE A 672 9.90 -13.00 3.38
C PHE A 672 10.48 -12.72 4.77
N VAL A 673 9.80 -11.92 5.59
CA VAL A 673 10.18 -11.67 6.99
C VAL A 673 10.07 -12.94 7.84
N ILE A 674 9.03 -13.77 7.65
CA ILE A 674 8.91 -15.09 8.30
C ILE A 674 10.09 -15.98 7.91
N MET A 675 10.39 -16.09 6.63
CA MET A 675 11.51 -16.87 6.13
C MET A 675 12.84 -16.42 6.76
N PHE A 676 13.07 -15.11 6.82
CA PHE A 676 14.24 -14.52 7.51
C PHE A 676 14.29 -14.93 8.99
N SER A 677 13.17 -14.89 9.71
CA SER A 677 13.08 -15.28 11.12
C SER A 677 13.36 -16.78 11.32
N ILE A 678 12.82 -17.64 10.45
CA ILE A 678 13.08 -19.10 10.47
C ILE A 678 14.55 -19.40 10.24
N PHE A 679 15.20 -18.76 9.26
CA PHE A 679 16.63 -18.96 9.01
C PHE A 679 17.49 -18.45 10.16
N ASN A 680 17.14 -17.31 10.78
CA ASN A 680 17.84 -16.80 11.94
C ASN A 680 17.74 -17.79 13.13
N LEU A 681 16.54 -18.33 13.39
CA LEU A 681 16.33 -19.36 14.41
C LEU A 681 17.14 -20.63 14.09
N THR A 682 17.09 -21.10 12.86
CA THR A 682 17.83 -22.25 12.36
C THR A 682 19.34 -22.09 12.61
N ASN A 683 19.91 -20.96 12.19
CA ASN A 683 21.30 -20.63 12.38
C ASN A 683 21.70 -20.65 13.87
N THR A 684 20.88 -20.07 14.71
CA THR A 684 21.10 -20.03 16.17
C THR A 684 21.10 -21.43 16.77
N LEU A 685 20.12 -22.27 16.41
CA LEU A 685 20.01 -23.63 16.92
C LEU A 685 21.18 -24.52 16.47
N ILE A 686 21.55 -24.48 15.19
CA ILE A 686 22.67 -25.24 14.67
C ILE A 686 23.98 -24.78 15.31
N SER A 687 24.19 -23.50 15.49
CA SER A 687 25.37 -22.97 16.19
C SER A 687 25.44 -23.46 17.62
N ARG A 688 24.33 -23.38 18.38
CA ARG A 688 24.25 -23.86 19.77
C ARG A 688 24.55 -25.38 19.89
N ILE A 689 23.95 -26.19 19.02
CA ILE A 689 24.14 -27.65 19.03
C ILE A 689 25.58 -28.01 18.64
N SER A 690 26.13 -27.30 17.65
CA SER A 690 27.48 -27.57 17.15
C SER A 690 28.57 -27.26 18.16
N THR A 691 28.42 -26.20 18.95
CA THR A 691 29.42 -25.79 19.96
C THR A 691 29.42 -26.65 21.21
N ARG A 692 28.31 -27.30 21.50
CA ARG A 692 28.16 -28.11 22.74
C ARG A 692 28.33 -29.60 22.50
N ARG A 693 28.98 -30.01 21.39
CA ARG A 693 29.21 -31.43 21.04
C ARG A 693 29.91 -32.22 22.12
N LYS A 694 30.97 -31.64 22.73
CA LYS A 694 31.73 -32.29 23.83
C LYS A 694 30.84 -32.46 25.06
N GLU A 695 30.08 -31.45 25.44
CA GLU A 695 29.14 -31.49 26.58
C GLU A 695 28.09 -32.62 26.36
N PHE A 696 27.54 -32.74 25.17
CA PHE A 696 26.59 -33.81 24.82
C PHE A 696 27.24 -35.17 24.88
N GLY A 697 28.51 -35.32 24.41
CA GLY A 697 29.27 -36.54 24.52
C GLY A 697 29.50 -36.96 26.01
N ILE A 698 29.80 -36.00 26.87
CA ILE A 698 29.95 -36.25 28.30
C ILE A 698 28.63 -36.66 28.95
N LEU A 699 27.51 -35.97 28.63
CA LEU A 699 26.17 -36.32 29.14
C LEU A 699 25.73 -37.73 28.69
N GLU A 700 26.02 -38.12 27.45
CA GLU A 700 25.77 -39.49 26.96
C GLU A 700 26.66 -40.52 27.66
N SER A 701 27.94 -40.23 27.97
CA SER A 701 28.85 -41.11 28.69
C SER A 701 28.43 -41.36 30.15
N ILE A 702 27.73 -40.41 30.78
CA ILE A 702 27.15 -40.50 32.12
C ILE A 702 25.81 -41.25 32.12
N GLY A 703 25.32 -41.65 30.92
CA GLY A 703 24.09 -42.46 30.76
C GLY A 703 22.86 -41.73 30.27
N MET A 704 22.98 -40.51 29.79
CA MET A 704 21.87 -39.80 29.14
C MET A 704 21.51 -40.43 27.79
N THR A 705 20.25 -40.82 27.62
CA THR A 705 19.77 -41.37 26.39
C THR A 705 19.56 -40.32 25.28
N LYS A 706 19.67 -40.71 24.00
CA LYS A 706 19.38 -39.82 22.85
C LYS A 706 18.00 -39.20 22.89
N LYS A 707 16.98 -39.91 23.44
CA LYS A 707 15.64 -39.38 23.64
C LYS A 707 15.59 -38.27 24.69
N GLN A 708 16.36 -38.40 25.77
CA GLN A 708 16.49 -37.38 26.81
C GLN A 708 17.22 -36.15 26.28
N LEU A 709 18.28 -36.32 25.49
CA LEU A 709 19.04 -35.24 24.86
C LEU A 709 18.13 -34.45 23.89
N LYS A 710 17.33 -35.18 23.07
CA LYS A 710 16.35 -34.51 22.19
C LYS A 710 15.32 -33.71 22.98
N LYS A 711 14.78 -34.26 24.09
CA LYS A 711 13.83 -33.52 24.96
C LYS A 711 14.48 -32.30 25.58
N MET A 712 15.76 -32.36 25.99
CA MET A 712 16.49 -31.22 26.53
C MET A 712 16.61 -30.07 25.49
N LEU A 713 17.02 -30.39 24.26
CA LEU A 713 17.14 -29.43 23.19
C LEU A 713 15.79 -28.80 22.81
N LEU A 714 14.70 -29.58 22.81
CA LEU A 714 13.36 -29.07 22.60
C LEU A 714 12.93 -28.13 23.72
N HIS A 715 13.22 -28.42 24.98
CA HIS A 715 12.92 -27.52 26.11
C HIS A 715 13.75 -26.23 26.04
N GLU A 716 15.02 -26.29 25.64
CA GLU A 716 15.85 -25.09 25.39
C GLU A 716 15.23 -24.23 24.28
N SER A 717 14.73 -24.84 23.21
CA SER A 717 14.05 -24.12 22.13
C SER A 717 12.74 -23.48 22.58
N VAL A 718 11.94 -24.16 23.39
CA VAL A 718 10.68 -23.63 23.96
C VAL A 718 10.98 -22.44 24.87
N LEU A 719 12.01 -22.52 25.72
CA LEU A 719 12.44 -21.41 26.58
C LEU A 719 12.88 -20.17 25.77
N LEU A 720 13.30 -20.34 24.53
CA LEU A 720 13.66 -19.25 23.62
C LEU A 720 12.44 -18.68 22.88
N ILE A 721 11.55 -19.57 22.40
CA ILE A 721 10.41 -19.18 21.55
C ILE A 721 9.32 -18.50 22.36
N ILE A 722 8.97 -18.99 23.56
CA ILE A 722 7.89 -18.41 24.37
C ILE A 722 8.13 -16.92 24.69
N PRO A 723 9.27 -16.48 25.21
CA PRO A 723 9.53 -15.07 25.44
C PRO A 723 9.55 -14.26 24.14
N CYS A 724 10.07 -14.83 23.04
CA CYS A 724 10.04 -14.21 21.73
C CYS A 724 8.60 -13.94 21.29
N LEU A 725 7.71 -14.93 21.36
CA LEU A 725 6.31 -14.78 21.00
C LEU A 725 5.58 -13.76 21.89
N ILE A 726 5.85 -13.76 23.19
CA ILE A 726 5.26 -12.78 24.12
C ILE A 726 5.68 -11.35 23.71
N ILE A 727 6.96 -11.11 23.43
CA ILE A 727 7.45 -9.79 22.99
C ILE A 727 6.84 -9.43 21.63
N THR A 728 6.80 -10.39 20.71
CA THR A 728 6.20 -10.21 19.38
C THR A 728 4.74 -9.80 19.50
N VAL A 729 3.95 -10.51 20.30
CA VAL A 729 2.53 -10.19 20.51
C VAL A 729 2.36 -8.83 21.16
N VAL A 730 3.03 -8.56 22.28
CA VAL A 730 2.85 -7.32 23.03
C VAL A 730 3.32 -6.10 22.22
N ALA A 731 4.57 -6.11 21.75
CA ALA A 731 5.13 -4.97 21.03
C ALA A 731 4.56 -4.86 19.60
N GLY A 732 4.31 -5.99 18.92
CA GLY A 732 3.73 -6.01 17.60
C GLY A 732 2.27 -5.53 17.60
N THR A 733 1.47 -5.93 18.57
CA THR A 733 0.09 -5.43 18.77
C THR A 733 0.09 -3.91 19.03
N LEU A 734 0.97 -3.44 19.93
CA LEU A 734 1.06 -2.01 20.23
C LEU A 734 1.43 -1.19 18.97
N MET A 735 2.47 -1.62 18.25
CA MET A 735 2.90 -0.92 17.04
C MET A 735 1.86 -1.00 15.92
N GLY A 736 1.22 -2.16 15.74
CA GLY A 736 0.14 -2.33 14.78
C GLY A 736 -1.08 -1.46 15.11
N TYR A 737 -1.47 -1.40 16.38
CA TYR A 737 -2.55 -0.51 16.84
C TYR A 737 -2.23 0.97 16.60
N LEU A 738 -1.00 1.39 16.92
CA LEU A 738 -0.55 2.77 16.66
C LEU A 738 -0.57 3.10 15.17
N LEU A 739 -0.12 2.17 14.32
CA LEU A 739 -0.17 2.35 12.86
C LEU A 739 -1.60 2.56 12.39
N VAL A 740 -2.53 1.67 12.76
CA VAL A 740 -3.95 1.76 12.38
C VAL A 740 -4.56 3.06 12.87
N ARG A 741 -4.28 3.47 14.10
CA ARG A 741 -4.77 4.74 14.66
C ARG A 741 -4.25 5.96 13.90
N ILE A 742 -2.97 5.94 13.49
CA ILE A 742 -2.40 7.01 12.67
C ILE A 742 -3.10 7.06 11.30
N LEU A 743 -3.31 5.93 10.66
CA LEU A 743 -3.99 5.85 9.37
C LEU A 743 -5.43 6.38 9.47
N SER A 744 -6.19 5.91 10.46
CA SER A 744 -7.56 6.37 10.70
C SER A 744 -7.64 7.87 11.03
N ALA A 745 -6.71 8.40 11.82
CA ALA A 745 -6.64 9.83 12.13
C ALA A 745 -6.27 10.72 10.93
N ASN A 746 -5.68 10.16 9.88
CA ASN A 746 -5.38 10.84 8.61
C ASN A 746 -6.47 10.62 7.55
N GLY A 747 -7.71 10.30 7.94
CA GLY A 747 -8.84 10.20 7.03
C GLY A 747 -9.09 8.80 6.44
N LEU A 748 -8.23 7.80 6.72
CA LEU A 748 -8.42 6.44 6.25
C LEU A 748 -9.31 5.64 7.24
N THR A 749 -10.57 6.03 7.34
CA THR A 749 -11.54 5.53 8.35
C THR A 749 -11.87 4.04 8.20
N TYR A 750 -11.65 3.48 7.02
CA TYR A 750 -11.81 2.05 6.75
C TYR A 750 -10.75 1.16 7.41
N PHE A 751 -9.69 1.74 7.98
CA PHE A 751 -8.77 1.00 8.84
C PHE A 751 -9.33 0.91 10.26
N GLN A 752 -9.96 -0.21 10.57
CA GLN A 752 -10.48 -0.55 11.88
C GLN A 752 -9.61 -1.62 12.53
N TYR A 753 -9.07 -1.35 13.72
CA TYR A 753 -8.14 -2.27 14.34
C TYR A 753 -8.74 -3.66 14.50
N ALA A 754 -8.12 -4.64 13.85
CA ALA A 754 -8.40 -6.07 14.00
C ALA A 754 -7.14 -6.84 14.37
N PHE A 755 -7.24 -7.70 15.38
CA PHE A 755 -6.10 -8.50 15.81
C PHE A 755 -5.83 -9.64 14.81
N PRO A 756 -4.59 -9.78 14.26
CA PRO A 756 -4.27 -10.75 13.22
C PRO A 756 -4.07 -12.18 13.79
N PHE A 757 -5.15 -12.82 14.25
CA PHE A 757 -5.08 -14.11 14.95
C PHE A 757 -4.55 -15.23 14.05
N ILE A 758 -5.06 -15.36 12.83
CA ILE A 758 -4.65 -16.43 11.89
C ILE A 758 -3.18 -16.27 11.46
N PRO A 759 -2.72 -15.10 11.01
CA PRO A 759 -1.30 -14.88 10.71
C PRO A 759 -0.39 -15.18 11.91
N LEU A 760 -0.75 -14.75 13.11
CA LEU A 760 0.03 -15.02 14.32
C LEU A 760 0.10 -16.51 14.63
N LEU A 761 -0.98 -17.26 14.46
CA LEU A 761 -1.00 -18.70 14.65
C LEU A 761 -0.07 -19.40 13.66
N ILE A 762 -0.10 -19.01 12.37
CA ILE A 762 0.79 -19.55 11.34
C ILE A 762 2.26 -19.27 11.71
N TYR A 763 2.59 -18.04 12.09
CA TYR A 763 3.93 -17.65 12.55
C TYR A 763 4.39 -18.47 13.75
N GLY A 764 3.54 -18.64 14.78
CA GLY A 764 3.83 -19.43 15.96
C GLY A 764 4.09 -20.90 15.65
N VAL A 765 3.26 -21.49 14.78
CA VAL A 765 3.43 -22.87 14.31
C VAL A 765 4.75 -23.05 13.58
N CYS A 766 5.12 -22.13 12.67
CA CYS A 766 6.41 -22.13 11.99
C CYS A 766 7.59 -22.09 12.98
N LEU A 767 7.54 -21.23 13.98
CA LEU A 767 8.57 -21.13 15.00
C LEU A 767 8.67 -22.39 15.87
N ILE A 768 7.58 -23.08 16.16
CA ILE A 768 7.58 -24.32 16.96
C ILE A 768 8.07 -25.53 16.15
N ILE A 769 7.68 -25.64 14.88
CA ILE A 769 8.08 -26.75 14.02
C ILE A 769 9.58 -26.69 13.69
N THR A 770 10.13 -25.51 13.48
CA THR A 770 11.55 -25.32 13.11
C THR A 770 12.52 -26.00 14.06
N PRO A 771 12.48 -25.82 15.40
CA PRO A 771 13.39 -26.52 16.32
C PRO A 771 13.22 -28.04 16.34
N ILE A 772 12.01 -28.53 16.14
CA ILE A 772 11.71 -29.95 16.10
C ILE A 772 12.48 -30.60 14.96
N ILE A 773 12.39 -29.99 13.77
CA ILE A 773 13.09 -30.45 12.56
C ILE A 773 14.61 -30.33 12.73
N ILE A 774 15.09 -29.15 13.13
CA ILE A 774 16.52 -28.88 13.25
C ILE A 774 17.18 -29.75 14.31
N SER A 775 16.54 -29.89 15.49
CA SER A 775 17.07 -30.78 16.54
C SER A 775 17.14 -32.24 16.07
N ALA A 776 16.15 -32.72 15.33
CA ALA A 776 16.16 -34.08 14.80
C ALA A 776 17.27 -34.28 13.76
N ILE A 777 17.47 -33.34 12.84
CA ILE A 777 18.52 -33.39 11.81
C ILE A 777 19.91 -33.33 12.46
N CYS A 778 20.13 -32.36 13.36
CA CYS A 778 21.43 -32.17 14.00
C CYS A 778 21.83 -33.36 14.87
N LEU A 779 20.92 -33.93 15.65
CA LEU A 779 21.19 -35.16 16.42
C LEU A 779 21.50 -36.35 15.52
N LYS A 780 20.79 -36.52 14.41
CA LYS A 780 21.06 -37.59 13.44
C LYS A 780 22.46 -37.44 12.83
N ILE A 781 22.91 -36.23 12.52
CA ILE A 781 24.25 -35.97 11.98
C ILE A 781 25.31 -36.21 13.07
N GLN A 782 25.10 -35.77 14.29
CA GLN A 782 26.06 -35.97 15.40
C GLN A 782 26.18 -37.39 15.84
N CYS A 783 25.11 -38.17 15.79
CA CYS A 783 25.14 -39.61 16.14
C CYS A 783 25.82 -40.51 15.10
N ARG A 784 26.24 -39.94 13.95
CA ARG A 784 27.08 -40.69 12.98
C ARG A 784 28.52 -40.94 13.48
N ASN A 785 29.05 -40.05 14.34
CA ASN A 785 30.40 -40.19 14.90
C ASN A 785 30.34 -40.98 16.20
N SER A 786 31.37 -41.80 16.48
CA SER A 786 31.47 -42.56 17.72
C SER A 786 31.58 -41.63 18.96
N LEU A 787 31.16 -42.13 20.09
CA LEU A 787 31.16 -41.37 21.34
C LEU A 787 32.57 -40.88 21.73
N VAL A 788 33.56 -41.74 21.47
CA VAL A 788 35.01 -41.49 21.69
C VAL A 788 35.54 -40.40 20.77
N GLU A 789 35.15 -40.45 19.49
CA GLU A 789 35.50 -39.38 18.52
C GLU A 789 34.94 -38.03 18.88
N ARG A 790 33.68 -37.98 19.38
CA ARG A 790 33.04 -36.71 19.78
C ARG A 790 33.70 -36.05 20.98
N ILE A 791 34.30 -36.86 21.87
CA ILE A 791 35.07 -36.37 23.02
C ILE A 791 36.49 -35.96 22.58
N LYS A 792 37.15 -36.72 21.69
CA LYS A 792 38.50 -36.45 21.16
C LYS A 792 38.58 -35.34 20.10
N MET A 793 37.54 -35.09 19.30
CA MET A 793 37.55 -34.01 18.30
C MET A 793 37.57 -32.59 18.89
N ALA A 794 37.62 -32.42 20.17
CA ALA A 794 37.62 -31.15 20.88
C ALA A 794 38.99 -30.76 21.46
N ASP A 795 39.98 -31.64 21.35
CA ASP A 795 41.39 -31.32 21.61
C ASP A 795 42.11 -31.04 20.26
#